data_98b0e8b214b1a33b875b70dc746882d0
#
_entry.id   98b0e8b214b1a33b875b70dc746882d0
#
_cell.length_a   1.000
_cell.length_b   1.000
_cell.length_c   1.000
_cell.angle_alpha   90.00
_cell.angle_beta   90.00
_cell.angle_gamma   90.00
#
_symmetry.space_group_name_H-M   'P 1'
#
loop_
_entity.id
_entity.type
_entity.pdbx_description
1 polymer ?
#
loop_
_entity_poly.entity_id
_entity_poly.type
_entity_poly.pdbx_seq_one_letter_code
_entity_poly.pdbx_strand_id
1 'polypeptide(L)'
;MLRIAGALVLVVAALVPLVTSNTYYLFVAILIGISIVVTTGLNVLAGASGQVSLGQAGFYALGAYAGAILATRAGVSFWLALPLAAVVGIVVGAVLGLASLRVSGPYLAMVTIAFGIIVEHGLIEWDALTAGFGGIANIPRPALGGLPLTLPRYYYVVGMAVLARLAVARNLGRSPWGRALVAVRDSEIAAESLGLNPYLVRTVAFTIGAAFAAVGGCLYAFLAGFVSPDSFTLQTSILFLLIVLFGGLGRVMGPVVGSVVLIVLPELLHRLADYRLVMYGALLLGSIYFLPGGVVGALARRAGPRRSADDAAAPEWRPAVTEAAPLEARGLEMHFGGIVALADGSLTLPPARVHGLIGPNGAGKTTLLNILSGFYRPSAGAVDFGPRALAGLPPHRIARAGIGRTFQTAHLFETMTVLENAMVGLTGGRPDSLAAALAGLPAVSAGERRLRAEARGLLAFVGYTGDPDAVARNLPFGHKRLVEIARALARRPAVLLLDEPAAGLSTEEIARLAELIVRIRQAGTAVLLVGHHMDLVMGVSDRVTVLNYGRVIAEGSPADVQQHPAVIEAYLGERRGRGAVLDQAPRPAARPTTPAGAEQPMLDVRELRAAYGPMEVVHGVSFQVQRGEIAVIIGANGAGKSTTLKTLAGLVPTSGGAVRLEGQDLVGRPAHWRARHGIALVPEGRLIFPDQTVLDNLRLGAYARRGGGVAEDIERQFERFPILRERQRQPAGTLSGGEQQMLAIARSLMARPRLLLLDEPSLGLAPRLVAEVFAALARLREEGLTLLVVEQMAEAALEIADRGYVLERGRIVLSGGARDLLSDERVARAYLGQVRSVAGSPS
;
A
#
# COMPACT_ATOMS: atom_id res chain seq x y z
N MET A 1 -19.30 14.56 -27.15
CA MET A 1 -19.25 13.27 -27.85
C MET A 1 -19.68 12.08 -26.98
N LEU A 2 -19.07 11.79 -25.82
CA LEU A 2 -19.46 10.62 -24.96
C LEU A 2 -20.94 10.63 -24.47
N ARG A 3 -21.50 11.79 -24.15
CA ARG A 3 -22.94 11.90 -23.77
C ARG A 3 -23.87 11.61 -24.93
N ILE A 4 -23.51 12.06 -26.13
CA ILE A 4 -24.28 11.81 -27.35
C ILE A 4 -24.19 10.33 -27.73
N ALA A 5 -23.00 9.72 -27.66
CA ALA A 5 -22.83 8.29 -27.92
C ALA A 5 -23.61 7.44 -26.92
N GLY A 6 -23.62 7.82 -25.62
CA GLY A 6 -24.42 7.12 -24.60
C GLY A 6 -25.94 7.25 -24.83
N ALA A 7 -26.40 8.41 -25.21
CA ALA A 7 -27.81 8.63 -25.57
C ALA A 7 -28.20 7.81 -26.82
N LEU A 8 -27.34 7.77 -27.84
CA LEU A 8 -27.55 6.97 -29.03
C LEU A 8 -27.66 5.48 -28.73
N VAL A 9 -26.78 4.93 -27.86
CA VAL A 9 -26.84 3.54 -27.44
C VAL A 9 -28.15 3.23 -26.70
N LEU A 10 -28.63 4.15 -25.84
CA LEU A 10 -29.91 3.98 -25.14
C LEU A 10 -31.11 4.02 -26.11
N VAL A 11 -31.07 4.90 -27.11
CA VAL A 11 -32.10 4.96 -28.15
C VAL A 11 -32.10 3.68 -28.99
N VAL A 12 -30.96 3.24 -29.44
CA VAL A 12 -30.84 1.97 -30.20
C VAL A 12 -31.34 0.79 -29.38
N ALA A 13 -30.96 0.69 -28.07
CA ALA A 13 -31.49 -0.35 -27.21
C ALA A 13 -33.02 -0.27 -27.03
N ALA A 14 -33.58 0.94 -26.90
CA ALA A 14 -35.03 1.09 -26.78
C ALA A 14 -35.78 0.70 -28.05
N LEU A 15 -35.15 0.81 -29.22
CA LEU A 15 -35.76 0.47 -30.52
C LEU A 15 -35.72 -1.04 -30.85
N VAL A 16 -34.90 -1.84 -30.14
CA VAL A 16 -34.76 -3.29 -30.44
C VAL A 16 -36.11 -4.02 -30.55
N PRO A 17 -37.08 -3.88 -29.63
CA PRO A 17 -38.34 -4.60 -29.70
C PRO A 17 -39.28 -4.08 -30.81
N LEU A 18 -38.99 -2.89 -31.40
CA LEU A 18 -39.71 -2.31 -32.50
C LEU A 18 -39.17 -2.77 -33.87
N VAL A 19 -37.86 -3.09 -33.90
CA VAL A 19 -37.14 -3.51 -35.11
C VAL A 19 -37.21 -5.02 -35.32
N THR A 20 -37.23 -5.81 -34.27
CA THR A 20 -37.29 -7.27 -34.37
C THR A 20 -38.47 -7.85 -33.59
N SER A 21 -39.23 -8.70 -34.27
CA SER A 21 -40.31 -9.53 -33.72
C SER A 21 -39.81 -10.94 -33.36
N ASN A 22 -38.53 -11.26 -33.62
CA ASN A 22 -37.97 -12.55 -33.36
C ASN A 22 -37.82 -12.79 -31.83
N THR A 23 -38.57 -13.76 -31.30
CA THR A 23 -38.65 -14.08 -29.90
C THR A 23 -37.29 -14.50 -29.33
N TYR A 24 -36.44 -15.15 -30.13
CA TYR A 24 -35.11 -15.59 -29.71
C TYR A 24 -34.18 -14.39 -29.43
N TYR A 25 -34.12 -13.43 -30.37
CA TYR A 25 -33.26 -12.23 -30.17
C TYR A 25 -33.77 -11.34 -29.02
N LEU A 26 -35.06 -11.25 -28.79
CA LEU A 26 -35.61 -10.57 -27.63
C LEU A 26 -35.26 -11.29 -26.32
N PHE A 27 -35.30 -12.61 -26.31
CA PHE A 27 -34.90 -13.41 -25.14
C PHE A 27 -33.42 -13.17 -24.78
N VAL A 28 -32.52 -13.24 -25.77
CA VAL A 28 -31.09 -12.97 -25.58
C VAL A 28 -30.85 -11.53 -25.10
N ALA A 29 -31.55 -10.55 -25.66
CA ALA A 29 -31.43 -9.15 -25.25
C ALA A 29 -31.90 -8.93 -23.79
N ILE A 30 -32.97 -9.60 -23.36
CA ILE A 30 -33.43 -9.57 -21.97
C ILE A 30 -32.39 -10.23 -21.04
N LEU A 31 -31.82 -11.37 -21.47
CA LEU A 31 -30.77 -12.07 -20.72
C LEU A 31 -29.51 -11.21 -20.52
N ILE A 32 -29.11 -10.44 -21.55
CA ILE A 32 -28.07 -9.43 -21.44
C ILE A 32 -28.42 -8.40 -20.36
N GLY A 33 -29.66 -7.88 -20.37
CA GLY A 33 -30.13 -6.93 -19.37
C GLY A 33 -30.06 -7.48 -17.94
N ILE A 34 -30.51 -8.72 -17.74
CA ILE A 34 -30.44 -9.43 -16.46
C ILE A 34 -29.00 -9.60 -16.00
N SER A 35 -28.11 -10.05 -16.89
CA SER A 35 -26.68 -10.20 -16.60
C SER A 35 -26.01 -8.87 -16.24
N ILE A 36 -26.42 -7.77 -16.88
CA ILE A 36 -25.98 -6.43 -16.53
C ILE A 36 -26.39 -6.09 -15.07
N VAL A 37 -27.59 -6.43 -14.63
CA VAL A 37 -28.06 -6.21 -13.26
C VAL A 37 -27.20 -7.01 -12.28
N VAL A 38 -27.02 -8.31 -12.47
CA VAL A 38 -26.22 -9.19 -11.61
C VAL A 38 -24.78 -8.74 -11.51
N THR A 39 -24.13 -8.52 -12.65
CA THR A 39 -22.69 -8.20 -12.72
C THR A 39 -22.39 -6.80 -12.23
N THR A 40 -23.37 -5.92 -12.14
CA THR A 40 -23.18 -4.62 -11.46
C THR A 40 -23.00 -4.79 -9.97
N GLY A 41 -23.76 -5.65 -9.34
CA GLY A 41 -23.55 -6.00 -7.92
C GLY A 41 -22.15 -6.56 -7.69
N LEU A 42 -21.71 -7.49 -8.53
CA LEU A 42 -20.35 -8.03 -8.48
C LEU A 42 -19.28 -6.96 -8.73
N ASN A 43 -19.54 -6.00 -9.61
CA ASN A 43 -18.63 -4.89 -9.88
C ASN A 43 -18.50 -3.92 -8.70
N VAL A 44 -19.55 -3.71 -7.91
CA VAL A 44 -19.45 -2.97 -6.63
C VAL A 44 -18.59 -3.76 -5.64
N LEU A 45 -18.81 -5.05 -5.50
CA LEU A 45 -18.09 -5.92 -4.59
C LEU A 45 -16.61 -6.07 -4.99
N ALA A 46 -16.34 -6.54 -6.21
CA ALA A 46 -14.97 -6.78 -6.66
C ALA A 46 -14.24 -5.48 -7.07
N GLY A 47 -14.94 -4.56 -7.73
CA GLY A 47 -14.33 -3.36 -8.28
C GLY A 47 -14.16 -2.23 -7.28
N ALA A 48 -15.19 -1.90 -6.51
CA ALA A 48 -15.13 -0.78 -5.57
C ALA A 48 -14.55 -1.19 -4.22
N SER A 49 -14.86 -2.39 -3.69
CA SER A 49 -14.35 -2.84 -2.39
C SER A 49 -13.20 -3.85 -2.45
N GLY A 50 -12.80 -4.32 -3.64
CA GLY A 50 -11.68 -5.25 -3.81
C GLY A 50 -11.96 -6.68 -3.37
N GLN A 51 -13.21 -7.04 -3.11
CA GLN A 51 -13.62 -8.35 -2.63
C GLN A 51 -14.03 -9.26 -3.79
N VAL A 52 -13.16 -10.18 -4.19
CA VAL A 52 -13.47 -11.14 -5.25
C VAL A 52 -14.41 -12.22 -4.69
N SER A 53 -15.61 -12.32 -5.28
CA SER A 53 -16.61 -13.34 -4.94
C SER A 53 -16.88 -14.24 -6.14
N LEU A 54 -16.82 -15.54 -5.91
CA LEU A 54 -17.21 -16.60 -6.83
C LEU A 54 -18.53 -17.29 -6.43
N GLY A 55 -19.26 -16.73 -5.47
CA GLY A 55 -20.56 -17.21 -5.02
C GLY A 55 -21.76 -16.45 -5.61
N GLN A 56 -21.54 -15.68 -6.68
CA GLN A 56 -22.59 -14.82 -7.23
C GLN A 56 -23.78 -15.60 -7.79
N ALA A 57 -23.54 -16.80 -8.35
CA ALA A 57 -24.60 -17.70 -8.80
C ALA A 57 -25.48 -18.17 -7.65
N GLY A 58 -24.96 -18.34 -6.43
CA GLY A 58 -25.74 -18.70 -5.25
C GLY A 58 -26.76 -17.62 -4.88
N PHE A 59 -26.37 -16.33 -4.87
CA PHE A 59 -27.33 -15.23 -4.63
C PHE A 59 -28.33 -15.09 -5.78
N TYR A 60 -27.88 -15.33 -7.01
CA TYR A 60 -28.71 -15.36 -8.20
C TYR A 60 -29.77 -16.48 -8.10
N ALA A 61 -29.37 -17.68 -7.67
CA ALA A 61 -30.24 -18.81 -7.39
C ALA A 61 -31.27 -18.50 -6.29
N LEU A 62 -30.82 -17.97 -5.15
CA LEU A 62 -31.70 -17.62 -4.05
C LEU A 62 -32.79 -16.62 -4.49
N GLY A 63 -32.44 -15.64 -5.29
CA GLY A 63 -33.40 -14.67 -5.85
C GLY A 63 -34.37 -15.31 -6.83
N ALA A 64 -33.90 -16.23 -7.68
CA ALA A 64 -34.72 -16.94 -8.66
C ALA A 64 -35.74 -17.85 -7.96
N TYR A 65 -35.28 -18.64 -7.01
CA TYR A 65 -36.17 -19.58 -6.25
C TYR A 65 -37.10 -18.81 -5.31
N ALA A 66 -36.65 -17.72 -4.66
CA ALA A 66 -37.56 -16.89 -3.87
C ALA A 66 -38.67 -16.28 -4.74
N GLY A 67 -38.36 -15.76 -5.91
CA GLY A 67 -39.37 -15.27 -6.86
C GLY A 67 -40.30 -16.35 -7.35
N ALA A 68 -39.76 -17.52 -7.72
CA ALA A 68 -40.54 -18.67 -8.18
C ALA A 68 -41.49 -19.21 -7.11
N ILE A 69 -41.00 -19.44 -5.87
CA ILE A 69 -41.79 -19.94 -4.74
C ILE A 69 -42.92 -18.98 -4.38
N LEU A 70 -42.61 -17.68 -4.27
CA LEU A 70 -43.60 -16.65 -3.96
C LEU A 70 -44.70 -16.60 -5.03
N ALA A 71 -44.35 -16.73 -6.29
CA ALA A 71 -45.30 -16.65 -7.38
C ALA A 71 -46.15 -17.93 -7.52
N THR A 72 -45.55 -19.13 -7.43
CA THR A 72 -46.25 -20.40 -7.67
C THR A 72 -47.02 -20.92 -6.46
N ARG A 73 -46.47 -20.76 -5.25
CA ARG A 73 -47.09 -21.32 -4.02
C ARG A 73 -47.90 -20.30 -3.24
N ALA A 74 -47.43 -19.04 -3.17
CA ALA A 74 -48.10 -18.01 -2.42
C ALA A 74 -48.97 -17.07 -3.28
N GLY A 75 -48.96 -17.25 -4.60
CA GLY A 75 -49.76 -16.41 -5.52
C GLY A 75 -49.33 -14.95 -5.56
N VAL A 76 -48.11 -14.63 -5.11
CA VAL A 76 -47.60 -13.27 -5.00
C VAL A 76 -47.30 -12.73 -6.41
N SER A 77 -47.77 -11.50 -6.70
CA SER A 77 -47.50 -10.86 -7.98
C SER A 77 -46.00 -10.61 -8.18
N PHE A 78 -45.55 -10.58 -9.43
CA PHE A 78 -44.17 -10.26 -9.83
C PHE A 78 -43.67 -8.96 -9.17
N TRP A 79 -44.51 -7.92 -9.12
CA TRP A 79 -44.16 -6.60 -8.58
C TRP A 79 -43.84 -6.61 -7.09
N LEU A 80 -44.40 -7.55 -6.33
CA LEU A 80 -44.10 -7.75 -4.92
C LEU A 80 -43.00 -8.81 -4.72
N ALA A 81 -42.95 -9.84 -5.58
CA ALA A 81 -41.93 -10.87 -5.53
C ALA A 81 -40.52 -10.31 -5.77
N LEU A 82 -40.39 -9.32 -6.67
CA LEU A 82 -39.10 -8.70 -7.01
C LEU A 82 -38.46 -7.97 -5.80
N PRO A 83 -39.11 -7.07 -5.06
CA PRO A 83 -38.53 -6.48 -3.88
C PRO A 83 -38.31 -7.50 -2.74
N LEU A 84 -39.16 -8.52 -2.59
CA LEU A 84 -38.97 -9.58 -1.59
C LEU A 84 -37.74 -10.43 -1.91
N ALA A 85 -37.48 -10.75 -3.19
CA ALA A 85 -36.25 -11.41 -3.61
C ALA A 85 -35.01 -10.52 -3.30
N ALA A 86 -35.09 -9.22 -3.48
CA ALA A 86 -34.02 -8.28 -3.07
C ALA A 86 -33.79 -8.34 -1.56
N VAL A 87 -34.84 -8.41 -0.74
CA VAL A 87 -34.71 -8.55 0.73
C VAL A 87 -34.02 -9.85 1.10
N VAL A 88 -34.37 -10.99 0.45
CA VAL A 88 -33.68 -12.27 0.66
C VAL A 88 -32.17 -12.11 0.35
N GLY A 89 -31.82 -11.50 -0.78
CA GLY A 89 -30.44 -11.18 -1.14
C GLY A 89 -29.75 -10.31 -0.09
N ILE A 90 -30.41 -9.27 0.40
CA ILE A 90 -29.89 -8.36 1.46
C ILE A 90 -29.59 -9.13 2.74
N VAL A 91 -30.52 -9.94 3.21
CA VAL A 91 -30.39 -10.70 4.48
C VAL A 91 -29.25 -11.71 4.38
N VAL A 92 -29.27 -12.55 3.34
CA VAL A 92 -28.23 -13.59 3.15
C VAL A 92 -26.87 -12.93 2.87
N GLY A 93 -26.85 -11.87 2.07
CA GLY A 93 -25.63 -11.09 1.79
C GLY A 93 -25.05 -10.43 3.04
N ALA A 94 -25.89 -9.92 3.95
CA ALA A 94 -25.43 -9.37 5.23
C ALA A 94 -24.87 -10.45 6.15
N VAL A 95 -25.52 -11.62 6.24
CA VAL A 95 -25.07 -12.77 7.05
C VAL A 95 -23.71 -13.27 6.53
N LEU A 96 -23.59 -13.51 5.23
CA LEU A 96 -22.34 -13.95 4.62
C LEU A 96 -21.25 -12.87 4.71
N GLY A 97 -21.61 -11.60 4.52
CA GLY A 97 -20.72 -10.46 4.70
C GLY A 97 -20.15 -10.41 6.10
N LEU A 98 -20.97 -10.60 7.15
CA LEU A 98 -20.51 -10.69 8.54
C LEU A 98 -19.63 -11.91 8.80
N ALA A 99 -19.99 -13.07 8.26
CA ALA A 99 -19.18 -14.30 8.39
C ALA A 99 -17.81 -14.15 7.70
N SER A 100 -17.74 -13.45 6.58
CA SER A 100 -16.52 -13.24 5.80
C SER A 100 -15.56 -12.19 6.40
N LEU A 101 -15.92 -11.50 7.47
CA LEU A 101 -15.11 -10.41 8.08
C LEU A 101 -13.74 -10.87 8.57
N ARG A 102 -13.60 -12.17 8.87
CA ARG A 102 -12.35 -12.75 9.39
C ARG A 102 -11.41 -13.23 8.28
N VAL A 103 -11.83 -13.10 7.01
CA VAL A 103 -11.16 -13.72 5.87
C VAL A 103 -10.93 -12.67 4.79
N SER A 104 -9.74 -12.64 4.20
CA SER A 104 -9.39 -11.70 3.16
C SER A 104 -8.66 -12.38 2.00
N GLY A 105 -8.61 -11.73 0.85
CA GLY A 105 -7.89 -12.21 -0.33
C GLY A 105 -8.43 -13.54 -0.87
N PRO A 106 -7.56 -14.52 -1.19
CA PRO A 106 -7.95 -15.80 -1.79
C PRO A 106 -8.91 -16.65 -0.93
N TYR A 107 -8.79 -16.53 0.39
CA TYR A 107 -9.67 -17.27 1.31
C TYR A 107 -11.13 -16.82 1.22
N LEU A 108 -11.39 -15.55 0.94
CA LEU A 108 -12.73 -15.04 0.72
C LEU A 108 -13.36 -15.68 -0.53
N ALA A 109 -12.58 -15.86 -1.60
CA ALA A 109 -13.04 -16.54 -2.80
C ALA A 109 -13.45 -18.00 -2.49
N MET A 110 -12.67 -18.73 -1.66
CA MET A 110 -13.00 -20.08 -1.22
C MET A 110 -14.30 -20.13 -0.42
N VAL A 111 -14.51 -19.22 0.53
CA VAL A 111 -15.77 -19.13 1.31
C VAL A 111 -16.96 -18.87 0.41
N THR A 112 -16.81 -18.02 -0.60
CA THR A 112 -17.91 -17.70 -1.53
C THR A 112 -18.18 -18.84 -2.53
N ILE A 113 -17.17 -19.61 -2.94
CA ILE A 113 -17.37 -20.85 -3.70
C ILE A 113 -18.15 -21.86 -2.87
N ALA A 114 -17.71 -22.11 -1.62
CA ALA A 114 -18.39 -23.03 -0.71
C ALA A 114 -19.85 -22.62 -0.50
N PHE A 115 -20.12 -21.33 -0.32
CA PHE A 115 -21.49 -20.80 -0.24
C PHE A 115 -22.30 -21.14 -1.51
N GLY A 116 -21.74 -20.92 -2.70
CA GLY A 116 -22.40 -21.28 -3.97
C GLY A 116 -22.78 -22.75 -4.04
N ILE A 117 -21.85 -23.64 -3.68
CA ILE A 117 -22.04 -25.09 -3.63
C ILE A 117 -23.10 -25.48 -2.58
N ILE A 118 -23.05 -24.87 -1.39
CA ILE A 118 -24.06 -25.11 -0.33
C ILE A 118 -25.47 -24.73 -0.82
N VAL A 119 -25.60 -23.59 -1.50
CA VAL A 119 -26.89 -23.15 -2.05
C VAL A 119 -27.36 -24.12 -3.14
N GLU A 120 -26.50 -24.50 -4.08
CA GLU A 120 -26.81 -25.41 -5.17
C GLU A 120 -27.29 -26.76 -4.62
N HIS A 121 -26.54 -27.39 -3.70
CA HIS A 121 -26.94 -28.67 -3.09
C HIS A 121 -28.15 -28.53 -2.16
N GLY A 122 -28.23 -27.40 -1.42
CA GLY A 122 -29.41 -27.11 -0.61
C GLY A 122 -30.69 -26.99 -1.43
N LEU A 123 -30.63 -26.46 -2.64
CA LEU A 123 -31.75 -26.42 -3.58
C LEU A 123 -32.09 -27.80 -4.14
N ILE A 124 -31.14 -28.71 -4.28
CA ILE A 124 -31.34 -30.08 -4.73
C ILE A 124 -31.99 -30.91 -3.62
N GLU A 125 -31.47 -30.83 -2.41
CA GLU A 125 -31.90 -31.68 -1.27
C GLU A 125 -33.24 -31.26 -0.65
N TRP A 126 -33.59 -29.98 -0.77
CA TRP A 126 -34.84 -29.46 -0.15
C TRP A 126 -36.05 -29.63 -1.06
N ASP A 127 -36.29 -30.89 -1.47
CA ASP A 127 -37.35 -31.28 -2.44
C ASP A 127 -38.72 -30.68 -2.09
N ALA A 128 -39.12 -30.70 -0.81
CA ALA A 128 -40.40 -30.14 -0.35
C ALA A 128 -40.60 -28.65 -0.69
N LEU A 129 -39.54 -27.87 -0.79
CA LEU A 129 -39.63 -26.42 -1.07
C LEU A 129 -39.25 -26.07 -2.50
N THR A 130 -38.26 -26.73 -3.08
CA THR A 130 -37.63 -26.38 -4.36
C THR A 130 -37.98 -27.29 -5.50
N ALA A 131 -38.66 -28.45 -5.20
CA ALA A 131 -38.88 -29.56 -6.10
C ALA A 131 -37.58 -30.23 -6.59
N GLY A 132 -36.49 -30.11 -5.83
CA GLY A 132 -35.22 -30.79 -6.02
C GLY A 132 -34.63 -30.61 -7.42
N PHE A 133 -34.14 -31.71 -8.00
CA PHE A 133 -33.64 -31.73 -9.39
C PHE A 133 -34.68 -31.35 -10.44
N GLY A 134 -36.00 -31.65 -10.18
CA GLY A 134 -37.10 -31.33 -11.09
C GLY A 134 -37.30 -29.84 -11.29
N GLY A 135 -36.85 -29.02 -10.32
CA GLY A 135 -37.02 -27.56 -10.37
C GLY A 135 -38.48 -27.12 -10.30
N ILE A 136 -38.68 -25.80 -10.31
CA ILE A 136 -40.02 -25.18 -10.26
C ILE A 136 -40.41 -24.75 -11.65
N ALA A 137 -41.50 -25.38 -12.16
CA ALA A 137 -42.10 -25.07 -13.46
C ALA A 137 -43.37 -24.22 -13.31
N ASN A 138 -43.89 -23.76 -14.43
CA ASN A 138 -45.13 -22.99 -14.53
C ASN A 138 -45.10 -21.67 -13.73
N ILE A 139 -43.95 -21.00 -13.69
CA ILE A 139 -43.83 -19.67 -13.10
C ILE A 139 -44.70 -18.73 -13.95
N PRO A 140 -45.68 -18.04 -13.34
CA PRO A 140 -46.62 -17.19 -14.08
C PRO A 140 -45.88 -16.02 -14.72
N ARG A 141 -46.26 -15.66 -15.94
CA ARG A 141 -45.73 -14.48 -16.59
C ARG A 141 -46.11 -13.22 -15.79
N PRO A 142 -45.21 -12.23 -15.67
CA PRO A 142 -45.53 -10.95 -15.04
C PRO A 142 -46.78 -10.33 -15.68
N ALA A 143 -47.70 -9.82 -14.87
CA ALA A 143 -48.90 -9.18 -15.34
C ALA A 143 -48.96 -7.72 -14.88
N LEU A 144 -49.57 -6.84 -15.70
CA LEU A 144 -49.88 -5.47 -15.38
C LEU A 144 -51.36 -5.23 -15.62
N GLY A 145 -52.13 -4.85 -14.56
CA GLY A 145 -53.58 -4.68 -14.65
C GLY A 145 -54.34 -5.92 -15.06
N GLY A 146 -53.82 -7.13 -14.66
CA GLY A 146 -54.43 -8.44 -14.99
C GLY A 146 -54.05 -9.02 -16.35
N LEU A 147 -53.37 -8.25 -17.20
CA LEU A 147 -52.90 -8.74 -18.52
C LEU A 147 -51.46 -9.24 -18.42
N PRO A 148 -51.17 -10.45 -18.87
CA PRO A 148 -49.78 -10.96 -18.89
C PRO A 148 -48.93 -10.17 -19.85
N LEU A 149 -47.71 -9.83 -19.41
CA LEU A 149 -46.75 -9.12 -20.23
C LEU A 149 -46.24 -9.98 -21.39
N THR A 150 -46.26 -9.41 -22.56
CA THR A 150 -45.58 -10.02 -23.73
C THR A 150 -44.08 -9.85 -23.61
N LEU A 151 -43.29 -10.67 -24.32
CA LEU A 151 -41.81 -10.55 -24.26
C LEU A 151 -41.27 -9.16 -24.61
N PRO A 152 -41.79 -8.41 -25.60
CA PRO A 152 -41.40 -7.02 -25.83
C PRO A 152 -41.68 -6.09 -24.64
N ARG A 153 -42.79 -6.27 -23.93
CA ARG A 153 -43.12 -5.46 -22.74
C ARG A 153 -42.21 -5.80 -21.58
N TYR A 154 -41.88 -7.09 -21.40
CA TYR A 154 -40.95 -7.54 -20.38
C TYR A 154 -39.53 -7.02 -20.63
N TYR A 155 -39.11 -6.89 -21.89
CA TYR A 155 -37.84 -6.25 -22.25
C TYR A 155 -37.74 -4.85 -21.65
N TYR A 156 -38.79 -4.03 -21.74
CA TYR A 156 -38.80 -2.68 -21.17
C TYR A 156 -38.75 -2.71 -19.62
N VAL A 157 -39.36 -3.70 -18.98
CA VAL A 157 -39.27 -3.87 -17.52
C VAL A 157 -37.81 -4.13 -17.10
N VAL A 158 -37.12 -5.04 -17.78
CA VAL A 158 -35.71 -5.31 -17.53
C VAL A 158 -34.84 -4.10 -17.91
N GLY A 159 -35.18 -3.40 -18.99
CA GLY A 159 -34.54 -2.14 -19.38
C GLY A 159 -34.61 -1.06 -18.27
N MET A 160 -35.79 -0.91 -17.62
CA MET A 160 -35.95 -0.03 -16.46
C MET A 160 -35.08 -0.47 -15.27
N ALA A 161 -35.01 -1.79 -15.01
CA ALA A 161 -34.12 -2.31 -13.97
C ALA A 161 -32.65 -1.99 -14.29
N VAL A 162 -32.22 -2.09 -15.55
CA VAL A 162 -30.89 -1.69 -16.02
C VAL A 162 -30.63 -0.20 -15.81
N LEU A 163 -31.59 0.66 -16.13
CA LEU A 163 -31.46 2.11 -15.92
C LEU A 163 -31.41 2.46 -14.43
N ALA A 164 -32.29 1.86 -13.63
CA ALA A 164 -32.30 2.04 -12.16
C ALA A 164 -30.94 1.64 -11.55
N ARG A 165 -30.39 0.50 -11.94
CA ARG A 165 -29.09 0.05 -11.48
C ARG A 165 -27.94 0.98 -11.92
N LEU A 166 -27.99 1.52 -13.15
CA LEU A 166 -27.01 2.50 -13.63
C LEU A 166 -27.03 3.77 -12.78
N ALA A 167 -28.24 4.23 -12.43
CA ALA A 167 -28.41 5.36 -11.53
C ALA A 167 -27.83 5.06 -10.15
N VAL A 168 -28.16 3.90 -9.55
CA VAL A 168 -27.66 3.46 -8.25
C VAL A 168 -26.14 3.35 -8.25
N ALA A 169 -25.54 2.67 -9.22
CA ALA A 169 -24.08 2.49 -9.31
C ALA A 169 -23.34 3.84 -9.50
N ARG A 170 -23.91 4.75 -10.31
CA ARG A 170 -23.37 6.11 -10.50
C ARG A 170 -23.46 6.94 -9.22
N ASN A 171 -24.61 6.90 -8.55
CA ASN A 171 -24.86 7.65 -7.33
C ASN A 171 -23.95 7.16 -6.20
N LEU A 172 -23.84 5.82 -6.03
CA LEU A 172 -22.92 5.19 -5.09
C LEU A 172 -21.48 5.64 -5.36
N GLY A 173 -20.99 5.54 -6.59
CA GLY A 173 -19.62 5.91 -6.96
C GLY A 173 -19.29 7.40 -6.78
N ARG A 174 -20.30 8.28 -6.66
CA ARG A 174 -20.14 9.72 -6.45
C ARG A 174 -20.45 10.15 -5.02
N SER A 175 -20.75 9.21 -4.16
CA SER A 175 -21.11 9.45 -2.76
C SER A 175 -19.93 9.22 -1.81
N PRO A 176 -20.04 9.65 -0.54
CA PRO A 176 -19.08 9.30 0.50
C PRO A 176 -18.91 7.78 0.68
N TRP A 177 -19.99 6.99 0.47
CA TRP A 177 -19.92 5.52 0.51
C TRP A 177 -19.04 4.92 -0.58
N GLY A 178 -19.14 5.44 -1.82
CA GLY A 178 -18.27 5.00 -2.91
C GLY A 178 -16.81 5.26 -2.62
N ARG A 179 -16.47 6.43 -2.05
CA ARG A 179 -15.12 6.72 -1.59
C ARG A 179 -14.68 5.84 -0.43
N ALA A 180 -15.56 5.56 0.54
CA ALA A 180 -15.26 4.66 1.64
C ALA A 180 -14.93 3.24 1.16
N LEU A 181 -15.68 2.71 0.18
CA LEU A 181 -15.42 1.41 -0.45
C LEU A 181 -14.01 1.36 -1.07
N VAL A 182 -13.66 2.37 -1.89
CA VAL A 182 -12.35 2.45 -2.54
C VAL A 182 -11.23 2.69 -1.52
N ALA A 183 -11.47 3.49 -0.48
CA ALA A 183 -10.49 3.73 0.59
C ALA A 183 -10.11 2.44 1.33
N VAL A 184 -11.11 1.63 1.72
CA VAL A 184 -10.89 0.33 2.37
C VAL A 184 -10.18 -0.65 1.45
N ARG A 185 -10.48 -0.61 0.15
CA ARG A 185 -9.79 -1.43 -0.86
C ARG A 185 -8.32 -1.07 -1.01
N ASP A 186 -8.01 0.23 -1.11
CA ASP A 186 -6.65 0.71 -1.40
C ASP A 186 -5.75 0.62 -0.16
N SER A 187 -6.26 0.94 1.04
CA SER A 187 -5.53 0.81 2.32
C SER A 187 -6.49 0.72 3.51
N GLU A 188 -6.66 -0.47 4.06
CA GLU A 188 -7.49 -0.72 5.23
C GLU A 188 -6.98 0.04 6.46
N ILE A 189 -5.66 -0.03 6.70
CA ILE A 189 -4.98 0.65 7.82
C ILE A 189 -5.23 2.17 7.77
N ALA A 190 -5.05 2.78 6.60
CA ALA A 190 -5.30 4.20 6.42
C ALA A 190 -6.79 4.56 6.58
N ALA A 191 -7.70 3.73 6.08
CA ALA A 191 -9.13 3.93 6.24
C ALA A 191 -9.56 3.87 7.71
N GLU A 192 -9.04 2.91 8.48
CA GLU A 192 -9.29 2.80 9.92
C GLU A 192 -8.79 4.03 10.69
N SER A 193 -7.57 4.51 10.37
CA SER A 193 -6.99 5.70 11.01
C SER A 193 -7.80 6.98 10.75
N LEU A 194 -8.69 6.97 9.76
CA LEU A 194 -9.63 8.04 9.45
C LEU A 194 -11.03 7.81 10.05
N GLY A 195 -11.21 6.76 10.83
CA GLY A 195 -12.48 6.46 11.52
C GLY A 195 -13.48 5.66 10.68
N LEU A 196 -13.10 5.17 9.50
CA LEU A 196 -13.91 4.21 8.74
C LEU A 196 -13.83 2.85 9.42
N ASN A 197 -14.97 2.18 9.55
CA ASN A 197 -15.01 0.79 9.99
C ASN A 197 -14.96 -0.11 8.74
N PRO A 198 -13.84 -0.81 8.46
CA PRO A 198 -13.70 -1.61 7.25
C PRO A 198 -14.68 -2.78 7.21
N TYR A 199 -15.02 -3.33 8.36
CA TYR A 199 -15.99 -4.41 8.48
C TYR A 199 -17.37 -3.98 7.99
N LEU A 200 -17.86 -2.83 8.46
CA LEU A 200 -19.14 -2.28 8.01
C LEU A 200 -19.13 -2.00 6.51
N VAL A 201 -18.07 -1.37 6.01
CA VAL A 201 -17.95 -1.00 4.59
C VAL A 201 -17.94 -2.25 3.70
N ARG A 202 -17.21 -3.30 4.09
CA ARG A 202 -17.17 -4.58 3.37
C ARG A 202 -18.53 -5.29 3.39
N THR A 203 -19.19 -5.33 4.55
CA THR A 203 -20.54 -5.94 4.67
C THR A 203 -21.55 -5.23 3.78
N VAL A 204 -21.51 -3.89 3.73
CA VAL A 204 -22.39 -3.10 2.85
C VAL A 204 -22.15 -3.44 1.38
N ALA A 205 -20.88 -3.56 0.95
CA ALA A 205 -20.56 -3.97 -0.41
C ALA A 205 -21.13 -5.35 -0.75
N PHE A 206 -20.99 -6.31 0.17
CA PHE A 206 -21.53 -7.68 0.03
C PHE A 206 -23.04 -7.66 -0.09
N THR A 207 -23.71 -6.93 0.79
CA THR A 207 -25.18 -6.79 0.80
C THR A 207 -25.71 -6.20 -0.50
N ILE A 208 -25.06 -5.15 -1.02
CA ILE A 208 -25.41 -4.55 -2.32
C ILE A 208 -25.20 -5.56 -3.45
N GLY A 209 -24.06 -6.26 -3.46
CA GLY A 209 -23.74 -7.28 -4.45
C GLY A 209 -24.78 -8.41 -4.51
N ALA A 210 -25.16 -8.91 -3.34
CA ALA A 210 -26.15 -9.96 -3.17
C ALA A 210 -27.57 -9.51 -3.56
N ALA A 211 -27.94 -8.29 -3.22
CA ALA A 211 -29.26 -7.74 -3.59
C ALA A 211 -29.42 -7.65 -5.11
N PHE A 212 -28.41 -7.13 -5.82
CA PHE A 212 -28.46 -7.08 -7.30
C PHE A 212 -28.49 -8.47 -7.94
N ALA A 213 -27.77 -9.45 -7.38
CA ALA A 213 -27.79 -10.82 -7.87
C ALA A 213 -29.18 -11.46 -7.68
N ALA A 214 -29.79 -11.28 -6.49
CA ALA A 214 -31.10 -11.80 -6.20
C ALA A 214 -32.20 -11.17 -7.08
N VAL A 215 -32.13 -9.85 -7.30
CA VAL A 215 -33.04 -9.15 -8.25
C VAL A 215 -32.89 -9.73 -9.65
N GLY A 216 -31.64 -9.92 -10.12
CA GLY A 216 -31.40 -10.55 -11.42
C GLY A 216 -31.95 -11.97 -11.50
N GLY A 217 -31.80 -12.76 -10.42
CA GLY A 217 -32.33 -14.13 -10.32
C GLY A 217 -33.84 -14.17 -10.42
N CYS A 218 -34.52 -13.29 -9.69
CA CYS A 218 -35.98 -13.16 -9.79
C CYS A 218 -36.41 -12.77 -11.22
N LEU A 219 -35.74 -11.79 -11.85
CA LEU A 219 -36.02 -11.46 -13.26
C LEU A 219 -35.82 -12.64 -14.22
N TYR A 220 -34.79 -13.46 -13.97
CA TYR A 220 -34.55 -14.67 -14.78
C TYR A 220 -35.64 -15.71 -14.62
N ALA A 221 -36.09 -15.97 -13.41
CA ALA A 221 -37.14 -16.94 -13.12
C ALA A 221 -38.44 -16.61 -13.89
N PHE A 222 -38.84 -15.36 -13.91
CA PHE A 222 -40.02 -14.91 -14.64
C PHE A 222 -39.79 -14.79 -16.16
N LEU A 223 -38.54 -14.67 -16.64
CA LEU A 223 -38.22 -14.77 -18.07
C LEU A 223 -38.33 -16.22 -18.57
N ALA A 224 -37.69 -17.16 -17.84
CA ALA A 224 -37.59 -18.54 -18.26
C ALA A 224 -38.89 -19.32 -18.03
N GLY A 225 -39.71 -18.92 -17.04
CA GLY A 225 -40.92 -19.67 -16.65
C GLY A 225 -40.64 -21.01 -15.97
N PHE A 226 -39.38 -21.38 -15.80
CA PHE A 226 -38.87 -22.58 -15.18
C PHE A 226 -37.48 -22.28 -14.55
N VAL A 227 -37.20 -22.83 -13.36
CA VAL A 227 -35.92 -22.77 -12.70
C VAL A 227 -35.49 -24.13 -12.19
N SER A 228 -34.26 -24.53 -12.50
CA SER A 228 -33.62 -25.76 -12.00
C SER A 228 -32.26 -25.42 -11.35
N PRO A 229 -31.76 -26.23 -10.41
CA PRO A 229 -30.47 -26.02 -9.79
C PRO A 229 -29.30 -25.91 -10.80
N ASP A 230 -29.37 -26.68 -11.89
CA ASP A 230 -28.34 -26.73 -12.95
C ASP A 230 -28.09 -25.38 -13.65
N SER A 231 -29.01 -24.42 -13.52
CA SER A 231 -28.84 -23.08 -14.06
C SER A 231 -27.90 -22.20 -13.22
N PHE A 232 -27.55 -22.61 -12.00
CA PHE A 232 -26.88 -21.77 -10.97
C PHE A 232 -25.55 -22.34 -10.50
N THR A 233 -24.79 -22.92 -11.40
CA THR A 233 -23.51 -23.60 -11.14
C THR A 233 -22.38 -22.62 -10.90
N LEU A 234 -21.24 -23.14 -10.40
CA LEU A 234 -19.98 -22.36 -10.29
C LEU A 234 -19.56 -21.74 -11.65
N GLN A 235 -19.85 -22.41 -12.77
CA GLN A 235 -19.55 -21.88 -14.12
C GLN A 235 -20.27 -20.54 -14.38
N THR A 236 -21.50 -20.41 -13.90
CA THR A 236 -22.27 -19.15 -13.99
C THR A 236 -21.62 -18.04 -13.18
N SER A 237 -21.08 -18.33 -11.97
CA SER A 237 -20.31 -17.38 -11.18
C SER A 237 -19.03 -16.93 -11.89
N ILE A 238 -18.32 -17.86 -12.53
CA ILE A 238 -17.10 -17.56 -13.32
C ILE A 238 -17.44 -16.67 -14.51
N LEU A 239 -18.55 -16.95 -15.20
CA LEU A 239 -19.02 -16.10 -16.31
C LEU A 239 -19.32 -14.67 -15.84
N PHE A 240 -20.01 -14.49 -14.73
CA PHE A 240 -20.29 -13.16 -14.18
C PHE A 240 -18.99 -12.41 -13.80
N LEU A 241 -18.01 -13.11 -13.21
CA LEU A 241 -16.71 -12.50 -12.91
C LEU A 241 -15.97 -12.10 -14.20
N LEU A 242 -15.97 -12.97 -15.21
CA LEU A 242 -15.36 -12.69 -16.52
C LEU A 242 -15.98 -11.46 -17.18
N ILE A 243 -17.31 -11.31 -17.14
CA ILE A 243 -18.03 -10.13 -17.64
C ILE A 243 -17.49 -8.85 -17.01
N VAL A 244 -17.32 -8.86 -15.68
CA VAL A 244 -16.85 -7.66 -14.96
C VAL A 244 -15.37 -7.36 -15.26
N LEU A 245 -14.53 -8.40 -15.29
CA LEU A 245 -13.09 -8.25 -15.58
C LEU A 245 -12.86 -7.74 -17.00
N PHE A 246 -13.47 -8.40 -18.00
CA PHE A 246 -13.36 -8.01 -19.41
C PHE A 246 -13.91 -6.61 -19.68
N GLY A 247 -15.09 -6.32 -19.13
CA GLY A 247 -15.75 -5.02 -19.31
C GLY A 247 -14.99 -3.88 -18.66
N GLY A 248 -14.39 -4.12 -17.49
CA GLY A 248 -13.60 -3.15 -16.74
C GLY A 248 -14.04 -3.02 -15.29
N LEU A 249 -13.23 -3.59 -14.41
CA LEU A 249 -13.44 -3.64 -12.97
C LEU A 249 -13.55 -2.23 -12.37
N GLY A 250 -14.54 -2.01 -11.50
CA GLY A 250 -14.79 -0.73 -10.81
C GLY A 250 -15.39 0.38 -11.68
N ARG A 251 -15.67 0.11 -12.96
CA ARG A 251 -16.27 1.09 -13.89
C ARG A 251 -17.76 0.82 -14.09
N VAL A 252 -18.58 1.88 -14.01
CA VAL A 252 -20.04 1.78 -14.10
C VAL A 252 -20.51 1.15 -15.43
N MET A 253 -19.79 1.41 -16.53
CA MET A 253 -20.09 0.85 -17.86
C MET A 253 -19.44 -0.52 -18.12
N GLY A 254 -18.54 -0.99 -17.24
CA GLY A 254 -17.87 -2.29 -17.38
C GLY A 254 -18.86 -3.45 -17.53
N PRO A 255 -19.80 -3.63 -16.59
CA PRO A 255 -20.82 -4.67 -16.69
C PRO A 255 -21.67 -4.64 -17.97
N VAL A 256 -21.94 -3.43 -18.52
CA VAL A 256 -22.71 -3.28 -19.76
C VAL A 256 -21.92 -3.84 -20.94
N VAL A 257 -20.70 -3.36 -21.13
CA VAL A 257 -19.84 -3.79 -22.23
C VAL A 257 -19.51 -5.27 -22.14
N GLY A 258 -19.15 -5.74 -20.94
CA GLY A 258 -18.82 -7.14 -20.72
C GLY A 258 -19.99 -8.08 -20.96
N SER A 259 -21.20 -7.75 -20.48
CA SER A 259 -22.39 -8.58 -20.70
C SER A 259 -22.77 -8.66 -22.18
N VAL A 260 -22.76 -7.53 -22.90
CA VAL A 260 -23.06 -7.52 -24.33
C VAL A 260 -22.08 -8.42 -25.08
N VAL A 261 -20.78 -8.23 -24.87
CA VAL A 261 -19.77 -9.00 -25.61
C VAL A 261 -19.82 -10.49 -25.25
N LEU A 262 -19.84 -10.84 -23.96
CA LEU A 262 -19.69 -12.24 -23.53
C LEU A 262 -20.98 -13.07 -23.66
N ILE A 263 -22.14 -12.46 -23.79
CA ILE A 263 -23.39 -13.18 -24.09
C ILE A 263 -23.62 -13.28 -25.59
N VAL A 264 -23.27 -12.25 -26.36
CA VAL A 264 -23.44 -12.27 -27.83
C VAL A 264 -22.38 -13.12 -28.53
N LEU A 265 -21.16 -13.17 -27.99
CA LEU A 265 -20.05 -13.88 -28.60
C LEU A 265 -20.29 -15.37 -28.84
N PRO A 266 -20.81 -16.16 -27.88
CA PRO A 266 -21.16 -17.57 -28.11
C PRO A 266 -22.27 -17.73 -29.15
N GLU A 267 -23.21 -16.78 -29.19
CA GLU A 267 -24.30 -16.80 -30.18
C GLU A 267 -23.78 -16.59 -31.61
N LEU A 268 -22.80 -15.68 -31.77
CA LEU A 268 -22.15 -15.47 -33.06
C LEU A 268 -21.27 -16.65 -33.48
N LEU A 269 -20.72 -17.36 -32.50
CA LEU A 269 -19.81 -18.48 -32.69
C LEU A 269 -20.48 -19.83 -32.39
N HIS A 270 -21.77 -19.97 -32.68
CA HIS A 270 -22.54 -21.19 -32.37
C HIS A 270 -21.90 -22.49 -32.89
N ARG A 271 -21.14 -22.42 -34.00
CA ARG A 271 -20.36 -23.56 -34.52
C ARG A 271 -19.21 -24.01 -33.62
N LEU A 272 -18.81 -23.16 -32.66
CA LEU A 272 -17.76 -23.42 -31.68
C LEU A 272 -18.33 -23.58 -30.26
N ALA A 273 -19.62 -23.91 -30.13
CA ALA A 273 -20.30 -24.02 -28.85
C ALA A 273 -19.61 -25.03 -27.89
N ASP A 274 -19.07 -26.12 -28.44
CA ASP A 274 -18.34 -27.15 -27.65
C ASP A 274 -17.02 -26.60 -27.04
N TYR A 275 -16.43 -25.57 -27.62
CA TYR A 275 -15.21 -24.89 -27.17
C TYR A 275 -15.48 -23.69 -26.28
N ARG A 276 -16.73 -23.46 -25.85
CA ARG A 276 -17.13 -22.27 -25.08
C ARG A 276 -16.27 -22.00 -23.85
N LEU A 277 -15.90 -23.03 -23.09
CA LEU A 277 -15.05 -22.90 -21.91
C LEU A 277 -13.62 -22.51 -22.28
N VAL A 278 -13.09 -23.05 -23.37
CA VAL A 278 -11.75 -22.68 -23.88
C VAL A 278 -11.73 -21.22 -24.33
N MET A 279 -12.79 -20.78 -25.02
CA MET A 279 -12.94 -19.38 -25.44
C MET A 279 -13.00 -18.42 -24.25
N TYR A 280 -13.77 -18.76 -23.19
CA TYR A 280 -13.83 -17.96 -21.97
C TYR A 280 -12.46 -17.90 -21.27
N GLY A 281 -11.74 -19.03 -21.20
CA GLY A 281 -10.38 -19.07 -20.66
C GLY A 281 -9.41 -18.21 -21.47
N ALA A 282 -9.43 -18.30 -22.78
CA ALA A 282 -8.58 -17.49 -23.68
C ALA A 282 -8.91 -16.01 -23.58
N LEU A 283 -10.20 -15.63 -23.50
CA LEU A 283 -10.63 -14.25 -23.31
C LEU A 283 -10.19 -13.71 -21.94
N LEU A 284 -10.27 -14.53 -20.88
CA LEU A 284 -9.80 -14.15 -19.55
C LEU A 284 -8.31 -13.85 -19.56
N LEU A 285 -7.49 -14.76 -20.08
CA LEU A 285 -6.04 -14.58 -20.18
C LEU A 285 -5.67 -13.38 -21.04
N GLY A 286 -6.31 -13.26 -22.22
CA GLY A 286 -6.13 -12.11 -23.11
C GLY A 286 -6.53 -10.78 -22.46
N SER A 287 -7.65 -10.76 -21.71
CA SER A 287 -8.09 -9.57 -20.98
C SER A 287 -7.10 -9.13 -19.92
N ILE A 288 -6.59 -10.06 -19.12
CA ILE A 288 -5.61 -9.75 -18.06
C ILE A 288 -4.32 -9.21 -18.66
N TYR A 289 -3.84 -9.81 -19.76
CA TYR A 289 -2.56 -9.44 -20.38
C TYR A 289 -2.65 -8.15 -21.20
N PHE A 290 -3.64 -8.03 -22.09
CA PHE A 290 -3.75 -6.91 -23.04
C PHE A 290 -4.61 -5.75 -22.55
N LEU A 291 -5.57 -6.00 -21.64
CA LEU A 291 -6.56 -5.04 -21.15
C LEU A 291 -6.61 -4.99 -19.61
N PRO A 292 -5.53 -4.66 -18.90
CA PRO A 292 -5.49 -4.71 -17.43
C PRO A 292 -6.51 -3.79 -16.73
N GLY A 293 -7.12 -2.84 -17.46
CA GLY A 293 -8.25 -2.02 -17.00
C GLY A 293 -9.58 -2.37 -17.64
N GLY A 294 -9.68 -3.51 -18.36
CA GLY A 294 -10.82 -3.90 -19.19
C GLY A 294 -11.02 -3.00 -20.39
N VAL A 295 -11.99 -3.34 -21.23
CA VAL A 295 -12.31 -2.60 -22.46
C VAL A 295 -12.63 -1.13 -22.16
N VAL A 296 -13.49 -0.86 -21.17
CA VAL A 296 -13.86 0.52 -20.79
C VAL A 296 -12.65 1.28 -20.22
N GLY A 297 -11.70 0.58 -19.56
CA GLY A 297 -10.46 1.17 -19.09
C GLY A 297 -9.52 1.60 -20.21
N ALA A 298 -9.39 0.78 -21.23
CA ALA A 298 -8.59 1.11 -22.41
C ALA A 298 -9.14 2.32 -23.19
N LEU A 299 -10.47 2.37 -23.35
CA LEU A 299 -11.13 3.49 -23.99
C LEU A 299 -11.00 4.81 -23.19
N ALA A 300 -11.10 4.74 -21.86
CA ALA A 300 -10.98 5.92 -21.00
C ALA A 300 -9.58 6.51 -20.98
N ARG A 301 -8.53 5.67 -21.10
CA ARG A 301 -7.14 6.16 -21.21
C ARG A 301 -6.91 7.03 -22.45
N ARG A 302 -7.60 6.76 -23.56
CA ARG A 302 -7.53 7.55 -24.78
C ARG A 302 -8.25 8.90 -24.67
N ALA A 303 -9.20 9.03 -23.74
CA ALA A 303 -10.03 10.23 -23.59
C ALA A 303 -9.38 11.35 -22.76
N GLY A 304 -8.21 11.11 -22.13
CA GLY A 304 -7.50 12.06 -21.27
C GLY A 304 -8.19 12.35 -19.92
N PRO A 305 -7.49 12.99 -18.98
CA PRO A 305 -8.06 13.36 -17.68
C PRO A 305 -9.13 14.45 -17.85
N ARG A 306 -10.27 14.29 -17.19
CA ARG A 306 -11.30 15.32 -17.10
C ARG A 306 -10.85 16.36 -16.08
N ARG A 307 -10.52 17.57 -16.52
CA ARG A 307 -10.40 18.72 -15.64
C ARG A 307 -11.77 19.07 -15.06
N SER A 308 -11.85 19.17 -13.74
CA SER A 308 -13.02 19.70 -13.05
C SER A 308 -13.04 21.22 -13.26
N ALA A 309 -14.12 21.73 -13.87
CA ALA A 309 -14.28 23.16 -14.19
C ALA A 309 -14.74 24.01 -13.00
N ASP A 310 -14.55 23.57 -11.77
CA ASP A 310 -14.98 24.29 -10.55
C ASP A 310 -13.79 25.05 -9.95
N ASP A 311 -13.48 26.22 -10.50
CA ASP A 311 -12.49 27.19 -9.99
C ASP A 311 -13.07 28.14 -8.91
N ALA A 312 -14.04 27.69 -8.12
CA ALA A 312 -14.51 28.48 -6.98
C ALA A 312 -13.37 28.66 -5.97
N ALA A 313 -13.17 29.90 -5.51
CA ALA A 313 -12.19 30.23 -4.48
C ALA A 313 -12.30 29.28 -3.29
N ALA A 314 -11.19 28.63 -2.92
CA ALA A 314 -11.18 27.68 -1.82
C ALA A 314 -11.46 28.44 -0.51
N PRO A 315 -12.45 28.00 0.31
CA PRO A 315 -12.67 28.63 1.61
C PRO A 315 -11.43 28.44 2.49
N GLU A 316 -11.13 29.44 3.32
CA GLU A 316 -10.06 29.32 4.31
C GLU A 316 -10.39 28.17 5.27
N TRP A 317 -9.56 27.11 5.23
CA TRP A 317 -9.70 26.00 6.15
C TRP A 317 -8.84 26.24 7.38
N ARG A 318 -9.44 26.12 8.57
CA ARG A 318 -8.72 26.18 9.85
C ARG A 318 -9.06 24.96 10.68
N PRO A 319 -8.07 24.32 11.35
CA PRO A 319 -8.36 23.29 12.34
C PRO A 319 -9.09 23.96 13.52
N ALA A 320 -10.38 23.65 13.68
CA ALA A 320 -11.12 24.05 14.85
C ALA A 320 -11.16 22.84 15.80
N VAL A 321 -10.30 22.84 16.81
CA VAL A 321 -10.28 21.79 17.85
C VAL A 321 -11.52 21.93 18.72
N THR A 322 -12.35 20.91 18.69
CA THR A 322 -13.66 20.93 19.39
C THR A 322 -13.51 20.57 20.88
N GLU A 323 -12.44 19.87 21.26
CA GLU A 323 -12.23 19.38 22.62
C GLU A 323 -10.73 19.36 22.93
N ALA A 324 -10.27 20.32 23.73
CA ALA A 324 -8.87 20.43 24.14
C ALA A 324 -8.68 19.62 25.45
N ALA A 325 -8.24 18.38 25.33
CA ALA A 325 -7.93 17.51 26.47
C ALA A 325 -6.50 16.93 26.31
N PRO A 326 -5.80 16.67 27.42
CA PRO A 326 -4.49 16.00 27.35
C PRO A 326 -4.65 14.54 26.93
N LEU A 327 -3.70 14.05 26.14
CA LEU A 327 -3.50 12.61 25.90
C LEU A 327 -2.48 12.10 26.90
N GLU A 328 -2.87 11.14 27.71
CA GLU A 328 -2.01 10.54 28.74
C GLU A 328 -1.84 9.04 28.49
N ALA A 329 -0.60 8.62 28.45
CA ALA A 329 -0.19 7.21 28.45
C ALA A 329 0.54 6.94 29.75
N ARG A 330 0.13 5.90 30.49
CA ARG A 330 0.68 5.57 31.81
C ARG A 330 1.03 4.11 31.89
N GLY A 331 2.32 3.80 32.16
CA GLY A 331 2.82 2.45 32.41
C GLY A 331 2.52 1.46 31.29
N LEU A 332 2.63 1.87 30.02
CA LEU A 332 2.28 1.01 28.89
C LEU A 332 3.32 -0.09 28.73
N GLU A 333 2.84 -1.33 28.69
CA GLU A 333 3.65 -2.50 28.37
C GLU A 333 3.13 -3.17 27.10
N MET A 334 4.08 -3.74 26.32
CA MET A 334 3.74 -4.52 25.13
C MET A 334 4.70 -5.69 24.97
N HIS A 335 4.13 -6.89 24.91
CA HIS A 335 4.86 -8.14 24.72
C HIS A 335 4.46 -8.80 23.39
N PHE A 336 5.44 -9.19 22.59
CA PHE A 336 5.25 -9.99 21.38
C PHE A 336 5.91 -11.35 21.59
N GLY A 337 5.13 -12.34 22.02
CA GLY A 337 5.70 -13.61 22.44
C GLY A 337 6.70 -13.43 23.61
N GLY A 338 7.96 -13.79 23.39
CA GLY A 338 9.03 -13.61 24.39
C GLY A 338 9.74 -12.25 24.33
N ILE A 339 9.36 -11.34 23.43
CA ILE A 339 10.02 -10.04 23.25
C ILE A 339 9.22 -8.95 23.95
N VAL A 340 9.87 -8.19 24.85
CA VAL A 340 9.31 -7.00 25.48
C VAL A 340 9.61 -5.80 24.58
N ALA A 341 8.61 -5.32 23.82
CA ALA A 341 8.77 -4.21 22.92
C ALA A 341 8.56 -2.85 23.59
N LEU A 342 7.79 -2.82 24.69
CA LEU A 342 7.58 -1.66 25.55
C LEU A 342 7.45 -2.17 26.98
N ALA A 343 8.26 -1.65 27.89
CA ALA A 343 8.34 -2.11 29.29
C ALA A 343 7.76 -1.07 30.27
N ASP A 344 7.81 0.21 29.94
CA ASP A 344 7.22 1.32 30.67
C ASP A 344 7.15 2.54 29.74
N GLY A 345 6.08 2.60 28.93
CA GLY A 345 5.81 3.72 28.05
C GLY A 345 4.88 4.72 28.70
N SER A 346 5.43 5.75 29.31
CA SER A 346 4.66 6.83 29.92
C SER A 346 4.91 8.13 29.17
N LEU A 347 3.83 8.88 28.84
CA LEU A 347 3.88 10.12 28.07
C LEU A 347 2.64 10.96 28.38
N THR A 348 2.83 12.26 28.58
CA THR A 348 1.74 13.23 28.65
C THR A 348 1.85 14.26 27.54
N LEU A 349 0.83 14.39 26.71
CA LEU A 349 0.76 15.39 25.65
C LEU A 349 -0.34 16.42 25.97
N PRO A 350 0.02 17.63 26.44
CA PRO A 350 -0.93 18.70 26.67
C PRO A 350 -1.54 19.24 25.37
N PRO A 351 -2.73 19.88 25.41
CA PRO A 351 -3.31 20.52 24.24
C PRO A 351 -2.42 21.60 23.65
N ALA A 352 -2.46 21.75 22.32
CA ALA A 352 -1.74 22.78 21.56
C ALA A 352 -0.22 22.82 21.83
N ARG A 353 0.39 21.68 22.08
CA ARG A 353 1.83 21.50 22.26
C ARG A 353 2.41 20.54 21.25
N VAL A 354 3.69 20.72 20.92
CA VAL A 354 4.45 19.74 20.14
C VAL A 354 5.33 18.94 21.10
N HIS A 355 5.15 17.63 21.12
CA HIS A 355 5.95 16.70 21.91
C HIS A 355 6.77 15.83 20.98
N GLY A 356 8.09 15.89 21.11
CA GLY A 356 9.01 15.03 20.38
C GLY A 356 9.15 13.67 21.05
N LEU A 357 9.09 12.59 20.29
CA LEU A 357 9.42 11.24 20.75
C LEU A 357 10.60 10.70 19.95
N ILE A 358 11.74 10.59 20.60
CA ILE A 358 12.98 10.13 19.97
C ILE A 358 13.51 8.86 20.64
N GLY A 359 14.52 8.24 20.05
CA GLY A 359 15.19 7.05 20.56
C GLY A 359 15.82 6.25 19.43
N PRO A 360 16.76 5.35 19.74
CA PRO A 360 17.38 4.45 18.77
C PRO A 360 16.35 3.58 18.04
N ASN A 361 16.78 2.93 16.97
CA ASN A 361 15.94 1.94 16.28
C ASN A 361 15.70 0.74 17.23
N GLY A 362 14.44 0.26 17.26
CA GLY A 362 14.04 -0.77 18.22
C GLY A 362 13.69 -0.28 19.62
N ALA A 363 13.77 1.03 19.91
CA ALA A 363 13.45 1.58 21.23
C ALA A 363 11.96 1.49 21.63
N GLY A 364 11.05 1.10 20.71
CA GLY A 364 9.62 0.97 21.01
C GLY A 364 8.74 2.14 20.54
N LYS A 365 9.29 3.13 19.82
CA LYS A 365 8.57 4.33 19.35
C LYS A 365 7.31 4.00 18.52
N THR A 366 7.46 3.19 17.49
CA THR A 366 6.35 2.75 16.62
C THR A 366 5.34 1.88 17.37
N THR A 367 5.81 1.08 18.33
CA THR A 367 4.93 0.29 19.23
C THR A 367 4.06 1.21 20.06
N LEU A 368 4.64 2.26 20.67
CA LEU A 368 3.88 3.26 21.43
C LEU A 368 2.85 3.96 20.55
N LEU A 369 3.23 4.42 19.35
CA LEU A 369 2.28 5.03 18.38
C LEU A 369 1.15 4.06 18.00
N ASN A 370 1.45 2.78 17.78
CA ASN A 370 0.45 1.77 17.45
C ASN A 370 -0.54 1.55 18.61
N ILE A 371 -0.09 1.60 19.85
CA ILE A 371 -0.96 1.55 21.04
C ILE A 371 -1.84 2.80 21.11
N LEU A 372 -1.27 4.01 21.01
CA LEU A 372 -1.98 5.28 21.08
C LEU A 372 -3.04 5.43 19.97
N SER A 373 -2.83 4.81 18.84
CA SER A 373 -3.77 4.80 17.70
C SER A 373 -4.65 3.56 17.59
N GLY A 374 -4.52 2.58 18.54
CA GLY A 374 -5.40 1.42 18.65
C GLY A 374 -5.09 0.25 17.71
N PHE A 375 -3.96 0.29 16.99
CA PHE A 375 -3.51 -0.86 16.18
C PHE A 375 -2.97 -1.99 17.05
N TYR A 376 -2.44 -1.66 18.23
CA TYR A 376 -2.04 -2.65 19.23
C TYR A 376 -2.81 -2.43 20.52
N ARG A 377 -3.25 -3.52 21.11
CA ARG A 377 -3.80 -3.52 22.47
C ARG A 377 -2.63 -3.70 23.44
N PRO A 378 -2.39 -2.77 24.38
CA PRO A 378 -1.32 -2.91 25.35
C PRO A 378 -1.52 -4.14 26.24
N SER A 379 -0.41 -4.75 26.65
CA SER A 379 -0.41 -5.88 27.62
C SER A 379 -0.76 -5.40 29.01
N ALA A 380 -0.31 -4.19 29.39
CA ALA A 380 -0.62 -3.49 30.63
C ALA A 380 -0.58 -1.97 30.42
N GLY A 381 -1.07 -1.21 31.41
CA GLY A 381 -1.10 0.25 31.39
C GLY A 381 -2.41 0.83 30.86
N ALA A 382 -2.47 2.16 30.82
CA ALA A 382 -3.65 2.91 30.41
C ALA A 382 -3.33 4.00 29.39
N VAL A 383 -4.30 4.27 28.51
CA VAL A 383 -4.29 5.43 27.60
C VAL A 383 -5.58 6.18 27.78
N ASP A 384 -5.48 7.45 28.19
CA ASP A 384 -6.62 8.30 28.46
C ASP A 384 -6.55 9.57 27.59
N PHE A 385 -7.67 10.00 27.06
CA PHE A 385 -7.86 11.28 26.39
C PHE A 385 -8.93 12.08 27.14
N GLY A 386 -8.48 12.98 27.99
CA GLY A 386 -9.34 13.61 28.98
C GLY A 386 -10.06 12.55 29.84
N PRO A 387 -11.40 12.57 29.94
CA PRO A 387 -12.15 11.59 30.72
C PRO A 387 -12.36 10.24 30.01
N ARG A 388 -11.85 10.06 28.78
CA ARG A 388 -12.12 8.89 27.93
C ARG A 388 -10.96 7.91 27.96
N ALA A 389 -11.18 6.69 28.43
CA ALA A 389 -10.23 5.60 28.30
C ALA A 389 -10.21 5.11 26.85
N LEU A 390 -9.03 5.05 26.25
CA LEU A 390 -8.81 4.65 24.85
C LEU A 390 -8.16 3.27 24.71
N ALA A 391 -7.54 2.75 25.77
CA ALA A 391 -6.84 1.48 25.74
C ALA A 391 -7.75 0.34 25.27
N GLY A 392 -7.32 -0.39 24.23
CA GLY A 392 -8.06 -1.51 23.66
C GLY A 392 -9.22 -1.14 22.73
N LEU A 393 -9.47 0.13 22.47
CA LEU A 393 -10.41 0.56 21.42
C LEU A 393 -9.79 0.32 20.03
N PRO A 394 -10.59 -0.06 19.02
CA PRO A 394 -10.09 -0.21 17.66
C PRO A 394 -9.74 1.16 17.02
N PRO A 395 -8.84 1.21 16.01
CA PRO A 395 -8.32 2.45 15.45
C PRO A 395 -9.40 3.44 14.98
N HIS A 396 -10.45 2.94 14.33
CA HIS A 396 -11.54 3.80 13.85
C HIS A 396 -12.32 4.49 14.99
N ARG A 397 -12.37 3.91 16.19
CA ARG A 397 -12.99 4.57 17.37
C ARG A 397 -12.04 5.61 17.96
N ILE A 398 -10.77 5.34 18.04
CA ILE A 398 -9.74 6.28 18.51
C ILE A 398 -9.66 7.48 17.55
N ALA A 399 -9.69 7.25 16.25
CA ALA A 399 -9.75 8.32 15.25
C ALA A 399 -11.00 9.19 15.44
N ARG A 400 -12.16 8.58 15.78
CA ARG A 400 -13.41 9.32 16.07
C ARG A 400 -13.36 10.06 17.40
N ALA A 401 -12.51 9.65 18.32
CA ALA A 401 -12.30 10.37 19.57
C ALA A 401 -11.43 11.63 19.39
N GLY A 402 -10.85 11.86 18.21
CA GLY A 402 -10.09 13.07 17.90
C GLY A 402 -8.59 12.87 17.81
N ILE A 403 -8.10 11.64 17.61
CA ILE A 403 -6.70 11.34 17.40
C ILE A 403 -6.46 11.03 15.91
N GLY A 404 -5.71 11.91 15.23
CA GLY A 404 -5.25 11.69 13.86
C GLY A 404 -3.86 11.06 13.83
N ARG A 405 -3.55 10.30 12.77
CA ARG A 405 -2.23 9.67 12.59
C ARG A 405 -1.77 9.70 11.15
N THR A 406 -0.47 9.90 10.94
CA THR A 406 0.26 9.57 9.72
C THR A 406 1.12 8.33 9.93
N PHE A 407 1.61 7.74 8.85
CA PHE A 407 2.42 6.51 8.91
C PHE A 407 3.82 6.78 8.38
N GLN A 408 4.77 5.94 8.73
CA GLN A 408 6.16 6.03 8.25
C GLN A 408 6.22 5.99 6.70
N THR A 409 5.51 5.04 6.09
CA THR A 409 5.26 5.04 4.65
C THR A 409 3.91 5.69 4.37
N ALA A 410 3.85 6.63 3.43
CA ALA A 410 2.60 7.32 3.10
C ALA A 410 1.57 6.34 2.51
N HIS A 411 0.59 5.97 3.32
CA HIS A 411 -0.51 5.08 2.93
C HIS A 411 -1.65 5.88 2.26
N LEU A 412 -1.40 6.46 1.08
CA LEU A 412 -2.46 7.13 0.32
C LEU A 412 -3.40 6.11 -0.35
N PHE A 413 -4.61 6.56 -0.65
CA PHE A 413 -5.51 5.83 -1.53
C PHE A 413 -5.06 6.06 -2.96
N GLU A 414 -4.24 5.14 -3.47
CA GLU A 414 -3.43 5.33 -4.67
C GLU A 414 -4.25 5.49 -5.95
N THR A 415 -5.44 4.91 -5.99
CA THR A 415 -6.33 5.00 -7.15
C THR A 415 -7.22 6.24 -7.16
N MET A 416 -7.27 6.97 -6.04
CA MET A 416 -8.01 8.23 -5.87
C MET A 416 -7.17 9.44 -6.28
N THR A 417 -7.84 10.54 -6.58
CA THR A 417 -7.20 11.85 -6.74
C THR A 417 -6.73 12.41 -5.39
N VAL A 418 -5.88 13.43 -5.42
CA VAL A 418 -5.46 14.18 -4.23
C VAL A 418 -6.66 14.73 -3.49
N LEU A 419 -7.58 15.35 -4.23
CA LEU A 419 -8.79 15.92 -3.68
C LEU A 419 -9.67 14.87 -3.00
N GLU A 420 -9.85 13.71 -3.63
CA GLU A 420 -10.64 12.60 -3.07
C GLU A 420 -9.99 12.03 -1.80
N ASN A 421 -8.64 11.94 -1.73
CA ASN A 421 -7.93 11.56 -0.51
C ASN A 421 -8.27 12.50 0.65
N ALA A 422 -8.25 13.82 0.45
CA ALA A 422 -8.61 14.80 1.46
C ALA A 422 -10.10 14.70 1.85
N MET A 423 -10.99 14.48 0.86
CA MET A 423 -12.44 14.33 1.09
C MET A 423 -12.78 13.10 1.94
N VAL A 424 -12.05 11.98 1.81
CA VAL A 424 -12.24 10.80 2.69
C VAL A 424 -12.01 11.18 4.15
N GLY A 425 -10.96 11.93 4.45
CA GLY A 425 -10.70 12.44 5.79
C GLY A 425 -11.83 13.31 6.33
N LEU A 426 -12.34 14.24 5.52
CA LEU A 426 -13.44 15.15 5.89
C LEU A 426 -14.78 14.44 6.15
N THR A 427 -15.00 13.28 5.56
CA THR A 427 -16.23 12.48 5.77
C THR A 427 -16.38 12.02 7.24
N GLY A 428 -15.35 12.10 8.03
CA GLY A 428 -15.37 11.85 9.47
C GLY A 428 -15.65 10.41 9.88
N GLY A 429 -15.44 9.44 8.98
CA GLY A 429 -15.69 8.02 9.23
C GLY A 429 -17.18 7.67 9.37
N ARG A 430 -18.09 8.60 9.11
CA ARG A 430 -19.55 8.39 9.09
C ARG A 430 -20.09 8.89 7.76
N PRO A 431 -20.10 8.03 6.71
CA PRO A 431 -20.78 8.39 5.48
C PRO A 431 -22.27 8.65 5.77
N ASP A 432 -22.88 9.55 4.99
CA ASP A 432 -24.31 9.84 5.03
C ASP A 432 -25.17 8.57 4.88
N SER A 433 -26.49 8.71 5.05
CA SER A 433 -27.41 7.60 4.84
C SER A 433 -27.15 6.87 3.52
N LEU A 434 -26.90 5.55 3.60
CA LEU A 434 -26.69 4.71 2.41
C LEU A 434 -27.88 4.80 1.46
N ALA A 435 -29.10 4.79 1.98
CA ALA A 435 -30.34 4.90 1.18
C ALA A 435 -30.37 6.24 0.42
N ALA A 436 -30.00 7.36 1.05
CA ALA A 436 -29.94 8.67 0.42
C ALA A 436 -28.86 8.71 -0.68
N ALA A 437 -27.71 8.06 -0.43
CA ALA A 437 -26.63 7.94 -1.39
C ALA A 437 -27.03 7.12 -2.62
N LEU A 438 -27.68 5.96 -2.44
CA LEU A 438 -28.16 5.11 -3.52
C LEU A 438 -29.26 5.81 -4.34
N ALA A 439 -30.18 6.49 -3.66
CA ALA A 439 -31.25 7.26 -4.31
C ALA A 439 -30.74 8.53 -5.04
N GLY A 440 -29.53 9.00 -4.71
CA GLY A 440 -28.95 10.21 -5.32
C GLY A 440 -29.67 11.49 -4.91
N LEU A 441 -30.10 11.58 -3.66
CA LEU A 441 -30.82 12.74 -3.17
C LEU A 441 -30.00 14.04 -3.32
N PRO A 442 -30.65 15.19 -3.62
CA PRO A 442 -29.96 16.48 -3.80
C PRO A 442 -29.10 16.90 -2.60
N ALA A 443 -29.47 16.50 -1.39
CA ALA A 443 -28.72 16.76 -0.17
C ALA A 443 -27.30 16.12 -0.21
N VAL A 444 -27.19 14.89 -0.73
CA VAL A 444 -25.90 14.20 -0.88
C VAL A 444 -25.02 14.97 -1.86
N SER A 445 -25.57 15.40 -3.01
CA SER A 445 -24.83 16.19 -4.01
C SER A 445 -24.40 17.57 -3.47
N ALA A 446 -25.21 18.20 -2.62
CA ALA A 446 -24.85 19.46 -1.96
C ALA A 446 -23.74 19.26 -0.92
N GLY A 447 -23.82 18.19 -0.11
CA GLY A 447 -22.76 17.78 0.81
C GLY A 447 -21.44 17.53 0.10
N GLU A 448 -21.46 16.82 -1.03
CA GLU A 448 -20.28 16.56 -1.87
C GLU A 448 -19.61 17.85 -2.37
N ARG A 449 -20.40 18.86 -2.80
CA ARG A 449 -19.82 20.15 -3.22
C ARG A 449 -19.17 20.88 -2.05
N ARG A 450 -19.77 20.85 -0.85
CA ARG A 450 -19.16 21.43 0.36
C ARG A 450 -17.86 20.73 0.74
N LEU A 451 -17.86 19.39 0.79
CA LEU A 451 -16.67 18.60 1.10
C LEU A 451 -15.55 18.87 0.08
N ARG A 452 -15.88 19.02 -1.19
CA ARG A 452 -14.91 19.33 -2.24
C ARG A 452 -14.27 20.72 -2.05
N ALA A 453 -15.06 21.73 -1.71
CA ALA A 453 -14.57 23.08 -1.42
C ALA A 453 -13.68 23.08 -0.17
N GLU A 454 -14.13 22.42 0.92
CA GLU A 454 -13.37 22.30 2.16
C GLU A 454 -12.06 21.52 1.96
N ALA A 455 -12.04 20.46 1.15
CA ALA A 455 -10.84 19.71 0.80
C ALA A 455 -9.80 20.57 0.07
N ARG A 456 -10.23 21.47 -0.83
CA ARG A 456 -9.32 22.43 -1.49
C ARG A 456 -8.71 23.40 -0.47
N GLY A 457 -9.50 23.92 0.45
CA GLY A 457 -9.00 24.79 1.53
C GLY A 457 -7.99 24.07 2.43
N LEU A 458 -8.25 22.80 2.76
CA LEU A 458 -7.34 21.98 3.53
C LEU A 458 -6.02 21.70 2.79
N LEU A 459 -6.06 21.41 1.50
CA LEU A 459 -4.86 21.22 0.67
C LEU A 459 -4.03 22.50 0.58
N ALA A 460 -4.69 23.65 0.48
CA ALA A 460 -4.01 24.96 0.54
C ALA A 460 -3.38 25.21 1.92
N PHE A 461 -4.07 24.85 3.02
CA PHE A 461 -3.55 24.97 4.38
C PHE A 461 -2.24 24.18 4.58
N VAL A 462 -2.14 22.96 4.06
CA VAL A 462 -0.89 22.17 4.17
C VAL A 462 0.18 22.61 3.16
N GLY A 463 -0.11 23.57 2.28
CA GLY A 463 0.84 24.09 1.29
C GLY A 463 0.98 23.19 0.04
N TYR A 464 -0.05 22.40 -0.29
CA TYR A 464 -0.05 21.62 -1.52
C TYR A 464 -0.28 22.52 -2.74
N THR A 465 0.70 22.58 -3.65
CA THR A 465 0.69 23.44 -4.85
C THR A 465 0.44 22.67 -6.16
N GLY A 466 0.29 21.34 -6.08
CA GLY A 466 0.07 20.49 -7.23
C GLY A 466 -1.39 20.50 -7.72
N ASP A 467 -1.67 19.72 -8.78
CA ASP A 467 -3.02 19.52 -9.30
C ASP A 467 -3.87 18.67 -8.34
N PRO A 468 -4.99 19.20 -7.80
CA PRO A 468 -5.89 18.44 -6.92
C PRO A 468 -6.55 17.22 -7.58
N ASP A 469 -6.70 17.24 -8.90
CA ASP A 469 -7.27 16.15 -9.68
C ASP A 469 -6.22 15.11 -10.11
N ALA A 470 -4.93 15.32 -9.77
CA ALA A 470 -3.87 14.32 -10.00
C ALA A 470 -4.13 13.03 -9.19
N VAL A 471 -3.85 11.87 -9.79
CA VAL A 471 -3.98 10.57 -9.12
C VAL A 471 -2.83 10.39 -8.12
N ALA A 472 -3.14 10.03 -6.87
CA ALA A 472 -2.20 10.01 -5.76
C ALA A 472 -0.96 9.12 -5.98
N ARG A 473 -1.09 7.97 -6.67
CA ARG A 473 0.06 7.10 -6.99
C ARG A 473 1.16 7.78 -7.79
N ASN A 474 0.81 8.79 -8.61
CA ASN A 474 1.73 9.47 -9.52
C ASN A 474 2.44 10.67 -8.89
N LEU A 475 2.17 10.97 -7.60
CA LEU A 475 2.75 12.12 -6.92
C LEU A 475 4.21 11.88 -6.55
N PRO A 476 5.05 12.94 -6.58
CA PRO A 476 6.35 12.96 -5.92
C PRO A 476 6.22 12.71 -4.42
N PHE A 477 7.29 12.20 -3.80
CA PHE A 477 7.27 11.77 -2.39
C PHE A 477 6.87 12.88 -1.42
N GLY A 478 7.44 14.09 -1.55
CA GLY A 478 7.09 15.24 -0.69
C GLY A 478 5.61 15.62 -0.80
N HIS A 479 5.05 15.60 -2.02
CA HIS A 479 3.61 15.84 -2.22
C HIS A 479 2.73 14.75 -1.59
N LYS A 480 3.14 13.46 -1.66
CA LYS A 480 2.43 12.36 -0.97
C LYS A 480 2.36 12.62 0.53
N ARG A 481 3.45 13.10 1.14
CA ARG A 481 3.51 13.42 2.56
C ARG A 481 2.56 14.57 2.94
N LEU A 482 2.50 15.65 2.15
CA LEU A 482 1.57 16.75 2.38
C LEU A 482 0.11 16.29 2.31
N VAL A 483 -0.24 15.45 1.32
CA VAL A 483 -1.59 14.90 1.17
C VAL A 483 -1.95 13.98 2.33
N GLU A 484 -1.00 13.19 2.86
CA GLU A 484 -1.20 12.35 4.03
C GLU A 484 -1.49 13.18 5.29
N ILE A 485 -0.71 14.24 5.52
CA ILE A 485 -0.92 15.18 6.63
C ILE A 485 -2.28 15.88 6.47
N ALA A 486 -2.61 16.38 5.26
CA ALA A 486 -3.92 16.95 4.99
C ALA A 486 -5.06 16.01 5.37
N ARG A 487 -4.96 14.76 4.93
CA ARG A 487 -5.95 13.71 5.21
C ARG A 487 -6.10 13.42 6.71
N ALA A 488 -5.00 13.37 7.46
CA ALA A 488 -5.02 13.19 8.90
C ALA A 488 -5.63 14.41 9.63
N LEU A 489 -5.36 15.63 9.16
CA LEU A 489 -5.92 16.88 9.68
C LEU A 489 -7.40 17.09 9.32
N ALA A 490 -7.90 16.46 8.27
CA ALA A 490 -9.25 16.66 7.75
C ALA A 490 -10.34 16.50 8.82
N ARG A 491 -10.13 15.62 9.79
CA ARG A 491 -11.05 15.38 10.91
C ARG A 491 -10.95 16.42 12.02
N ARG A 492 -10.08 17.43 11.87
CA ARG A 492 -9.81 18.43 12.92
C ARG A 492 -9.43 17.76 14.25
N PRO A 493 -8.39 16.89 14.24
CA PRO A 493 -8.03 16.13 15.42
C PRO A 493 -7.53 17.06 16.53
N ALA A 494 -7.81 16.71 17.77
CA ALA A 494 -7.23 17.35 18.95
C ALA A 494 -5.76 16.97 19.12
N VAL A 495 -5.41 15.75 18.73
CA VAL A 495 -4.06 15.20 18.76
C VAL A 495 -3.70 14.63 17.39
N LEU A 496 -2.54 15.04 16.85
CA LEU A 496 -1.98 14.51 15.61
C LEU A 496 -0.68 13.75 15.90
N LEU A 497 -0.66 12.48 15.56
CA LEU A 497 0.51 11.60 15.67
C LEU A 497 1.24 11.59 14.32
N LEU A 498 2.48 12.09 14.27
CA LEU A 498 3.33 12.13 13.09
C LEU A 498 4.45 11.10 13.22
N ASP A 499 4.42 10.06 12.39
CA ASP A 499 5.41 8.97 12.39
C ASP A 499 6.45 9.23 11.30
N GLU A 500 7.65 9.64 11.69
CA GLU A 500 8.80 9.96 10.83
C GLU A 500 8.45 10.81 9.58
N PRO A 501 7.79 11.97 9.76
CA PRO A 501 7.26 12.73 8.62
C PRO A 501 8.34 13.34 7.71
N ALA A 502 9.56 13.46 8.18
CA ALA A 502 10.71 14.04 7.44
C ALA A 502 11.48 12.99 6.62
N ALA A 503 11.21 11.69 6.80
CA ALA A 503 11.95 10.64 6.09
C ALA A 503 11.81 10.82 4.57
N GLY A 504 12.94 10.87 3.85
CA GLY A 504 12.99 11.01 2.40
C GLY A 504 12.69 12.40 1.83
N LEU A 505 12.54 13.43 2.69
CA LEU A 505 12.37 14.82 2.27
C LEU A 505 13.73 15.54 2.11
N SER A 506 13.79 16.50 1.19
CA SER A 506 14.91 17.43 1.07
C SER A 506 14.94 18.43 2.24
N THR A 507 16.07 19.09 2.45
CA THR A 507 16.24 20.11 3.51
C THR A 507 15.20 21.23 3.41
N GLU A 508 14.87 21.67 2.20
CA GLU A 508 13.86 22.70 1.96
C GLU A 508 12.44 22.20 2.30
N GLU A 509 12.12 20.93 1.95
CA GLU A 509 10.83 20.31 2.30
C GLU A 509 10.70 20.12 3.81
N ILE A 510 11.80 19.78 4.51
CA ILE A 510 11.84 19.67 5.98
C ILE A 510 11.56 21.03 6.63
N ALA A 511 12.16 22.12 6.12
CA ALA A 511 11.88 23.46 6.62
C ALA A 511 10.39 23.84 6.48
N ARG A 512 9.79 23.58 5.32
CA ARG A 512 8.35 23.80 5.09
C ARG A 512 7.49 22.91 6.00
N LEU A 513 7.91 21.68 6.27
CA LEU A 513 7.24 20.78 7.21
C LEU A 513 7.30 21.31 8.64
N ALA A 514 8.44 21.88 9.07
CA ALA A 514 8.58 22.53 10.37
C ALA A 514 7.59 23.68 10.53
N GLU A 515 7.48 24.57 9.54
CA GLU A 515 6.51 25.66 9.52
C GLU A 515 5.06 25.15 9.57
N LEU A 516 4.77 24.06 8.85
CA LEU A 516 3.45 23.45 8.87
C LEU A 516 3.11 22.90 10.26
N ILE A 517 4.04 22.21 10.94
CA ILE A 517 3.84 21.69 12.31
C ILE A 517 3.56 22.85 13.28
N VAL A 518 4.29 23.96 13.18
CA VAL A 518 4.06 25.16 14.01
C VAL A 518 2.66 25.74 13.74
N ARG A 519 2.24 25.85 12.48
CA ARG A 519 0.87 26.31 12.12
C ARG A 519 -0.22 25.38 12.67
N ILE A 520 0.00 24.06 12.64
CA ILE A 520 -0.94 23.06 13.18
C ILE A 520 -1.09 23.25 14.71
N ARG A 521 0.04 23.44 15.42
CA ARG A 521 0.04 23.73 16.85
C ARG A 521 -0.69 25.04 17.17
N GLN A 522 -0.38 26.14 16.45
CA GLN A 522 -1.02 27.44 16.62
C GLN A 522 -2.53 27.40 16.41
N ALA A 523 -3.00 26.46 15.57
CA ALA A 523 -4.39 26.23 15.33
C ALA A 523 -5.08 25.35 16.42
N GLY A 524 -4.36 24.98 17.49
CA GLY A 524 -4.89 24.31 18.67
C GLY A 524 -4.71 22.80 18.70
N THR A 525 -4.16 22.17 17.64
CA THR A 525 -3.91 20.73 17.61
C THR A 525 -2.59 20.40 18.33
N ALA A 526 -2.63 19.46 19.28
CA ALA A 526 -1.45 18.89 19.89
C ALA A 526 -0.76 17.93 18.91
N VAL A 527 0.56 17.93 18.84
CA VAL A 527 1.33 17.11 17.90
C VAL A 527 2.30 16.22 18.66
N LEU A 528 2.23 14.91 18.46
CA LEU A 528 3.29 13.97 18.85
C LEU A 528 4.13 13.69 17.61
N LEU A 529 5.38 14.16 17.61
CA LEU A 529 6.32 14.05 16.51
C LEU A 529 7.35 12.98 16.80
N VAL A 530 7.27 11.87 16.07
CA VAL A 530 8.29 10.81 16.11
C VAL A 530 9.25 11.01 14.95
N GLY A 531 10.54 11.00 15.19
CA GLY A 531 11.51 11.14 14.12
C GLY A 531 12.95 10.91 14.58
N HIS A 532 13.82 10.79 13.59
CA HIS A 532 15.26 10.68 13.74
C HIS A 532 16.00 11.93 13.19
N HIS A 533 15.29 12.84 12.54
CA HIS A 533 15.82 14.16 12.15
C HIS A 533 15.83 15.09 13.35
N MET A 534 16.96 15.09 14.08
CA MET A 534 17.10 15.83 15.35
C MET A 534 16.83 17.33 15.18
N ASP A 535 17.33 17.98 14.09
CA ASP A 535 17.12 19.38 13.86
C ASP A 535 15.64 19.76 13.77
N LEU A 536 14.83 18.93 13.10
CA LEU A 536 13.39 19.16 13.05
C LEU A 536 12.75 18.94 14.43
N VAL A 537 13.01 17.78 15.06
CA VAL A 537 12.35 17.45 16.34
C VAL A 537 12.70 18.47 17.41
N MET A 538 13.99 18.80 17.57
CA MET A 538 14.45 19.76 18.58
C MET A 538 14.02 21.20 18.28
N GLY A 539 13.90 21.55 16.98
CA GLY A 539 13.53 22.90 16.56
C GLY A 539 12.04 23.24 16.74
N VAL A 540 11.14 22.25 16.72
CA VAL A 540 9.68 22.48 16.78
C VAL A 540 9.03 21.99 18.06
N SER A 541 9.68 21.13 18.87
CA SER A 541 9.09 20.51 20.06
C SER A 541 9.18 21.41 21.29
N ASP A 542 8.11 21.47 22.06
CA ASP A 542 8.08 22.11 23.38
C ASP A 542 8.69 21.20 24.46
N ARG A 543 8.51 19.87 24.33
CA ARG A 543 9.09 18.82 25.19
C ARG A 543 9.51 17.65 24.33
N VAL A 544 10.47 16.87 24.82
CA VAL A 544 10.97 15.66 24.15
C VAL A 544 11.07 14.53 25.17
N THR A 545 10.53 13.37 24.81
CA THR A 545 10.69 12.09 25.53
C THR A 545 11.64 11.20 24.75
N VAL A 546 12.57 10.58 25.44
CA VAL A 546 13.55 9.66 24.85
C VAL A 546 13.24 8.24 25.32
N LEU A 547 12.96 7.36 24.35
CA LEU A 547 12.80 5.92 24.57
C LEU A 547 14.08 5.16 24.28
N ASN A 548 14.42 4.19 25.13
CA ASN A 548 15.47 3.23 24.88
C ASN A 548 15.06 1.85 25.43
N TYR A 549 15.16 0.78 24.62
CA TYR A 549 14.73 -0.57 24.98
C TYR A 549 13.35 -0.65 25.65
N GLY A 550 12.38 0.10 25.11
CA GLY A 550 11.01 0.12 25.60
C GLY A 550 10.76 0.89 26.89
N ARG A 551 11.73 1.66 27.39
CA ARG A 551 11.63 2.48 28.60
C ARG A 551 11.92 3.94 28.33
N VAL A 552 11.28 4.84 29.05
CA VAL A 552 11.62 6.27 29.05
C VAL A 552 12.91 6.49 29.84
N ILE A 553 13.96 7.01 29.19
CA ILE A 553 15.26 7.29 29.82
C ILE A 553 15.47 8.77 30.13
N ALA A 554 14.76 9.66 29.46
CA ALA A 554 14.78 11.09 29.71
C ALA A 554 13.51 11.76 29.17
N GLU A 555 13.08 12.82 29.85
CA GLU A 555 12.02 13.73 29.39
C GLU A 555 12.34 15.15 29.85
N GLY A 556 12.24 16.13 28.94
CA GLY A 556 12.53 17.53 29.27
C GLY A 556 12.37 18.46 28.08
N SER A 557 12.91 19.68 28.19
CA SER A 557 13.04 20.57 27.06
C SER A 557 14.06 20.01 26.05
N PRO A 558 14.01 20.41 24.77
CA PRO A 558 15.02 20.00 23.78
C PRO A 558 16.47 20.21 24.28
N ALA A 559 16.74 21.33 24.96
CA ALA A 559 18.06 21.64 25.51
C ALA A 559 18.50 20.68 26.63
N ASP A 560 17.58 20.34 27.54
CA ASP A 560 17.88 19.41 28.65
C ASP A 560 18.18 18.02 28.12
N VAL A 561 17.37 17.54 27.15
CA VAL A 561 17.50 16.22 26.54
C VAL A 561 18.81 16.09 25.75
N GLN A 562 19.24 17.13 25.02
CA GLN A 562 20.52 17.13 24.28
C GLN A 562 21.74 16.98 25.19
N GLN A 563 21.66 17.45 26.43
CA GLN A 563 22.76 17.41 27.39
C GLN A 563 22.65 16.22 28.35
N HIS A 564 21.58 15.46 28.30
CA HIS A 564 21.32 14.37 29.26
C HIS A 564 22.29 13.20 29.04
N PRO A 565 23.08 12.77 30.05
CA PRO A 565 24.10 11.74 29.89
C PRO A 565 23.57 10.40 29.32
N ALA A 566 22.43 9.93 29.83
CA ALA A 566 21.83 8.67 29.35
C ALA A 566 21.33 8.76 27.89
N VAL A 567 20.97 9.95 27.41
CA VAL A 567 20.59 10.17 25.99
C VAL A 567 21.83 10.12 25.11
N ILE A 568 22.88 10.81 25.52
CA ILE A 568 24.16 10.81 24.81
C ILE A 568 24.69 9.37 24.71
N GLU A 569 24.63 8.61 25.81
CA GLU A 569 25.03 7.20 25.84
C GLU A 569 24.16 6.31 24.92
N ALA A 570 22.82 6.50 24.92
CA ALA A 570 21.90 5.71 24.10
C ALA A 570 22.11 5.94 22.59
N TYR A 571 22.53 7.13 22.17
CA TYR A 571 22.75 7.48 20.75
C TYR A 571 24.21 7.30 20.28
N LEU A 572 25.18 7.60 21.15
CA LEU A 572 26.61 7.54 20.79
C LEU A 572 27.25 6.19 21.20
N GLY A 573 26.56 5.39 22.04
CA GLY A 573 27.13 4.23 22.69
C GLY A 573 28.13 4.61 23.79
N GLU A 574 28.46 3.68 24.69
CA GLU A 574 29.53 3.90 25.64
C GLU A 574 30.84 4.22 24.92
N ARG A 575 31.39 5.41 25.09
CA ARG A 575 32.72 5.79 24.56
C ARG A 575 33.79 4.76 24.85
N ARG A 576 33.65 4.01 25.99
CA ARG A 576 34.54 2.91 26.39
C ARG A 576 34.38 1.65 25.55
N GLY A 577 33.16 1.33 25.03
CA GLY A 577 32.91 0.13 24.22
C GLY A 577 33.30 0.30 22.75
N ARG A 578 33.16 1.51 22.19
CA ARG A 578 33.55 1.81 20.79
C ARG A 578 35.05 1.78 20.58
N GLY A 579 35.82 2.39 21.50
CA GLY A 579 37.29 2.38 21.41
C GLY A 579 37.86 0.97 21.50
N ALA A 580 37.32 0.12 22.37
CA ALA A 580 37.85 -1.24 22.57
C ALA A 580 37.56 -2.21 21.41
N VAL A 581 36.46 -2.03 20.65
CA VAL A 581 36.14 -2.92 19.52
C VAL A 581 36.79 -2.40 18.23
N LEU A 582 36.90 -1.08 18.04
CA LEU A 582 37.59 -0.48 16.90
C LEU A 582 39.13 -0.47 17.08
N ASP A 583 39.63 -0.38 18.34
CA ASP A 583 41.07 -0.55 18.61
C ASP A 583 41.55 -2.00 18.44
N GLN A 584 40.65 -3.00 18.47
CA GLN A 584 40.94 -4.38 18.10
C GLN A 584 40.71 -4.64 16.57
N ALA A 585 40.08 -3.74 15.85
CA ALA A 585 40.04 -3.81 14.39
C ALA A 585 41.43 -3.43 13.85
N PRO A 586 42.02 -4.23 12.99
CA PRO A 586 43.32 -3.93 12.39
C PRO A 586 43.22 -2.56 11.68
N ARG A 587 43.93 -1.57 12.24
CA ARG A 587 44.06 -0.27 11.62
C ARG A 587 44.71 -0.43 10.26
N PRO A 588 44.19 0.18 9.17
CA PRO A 588 44.80 0.10 7.87
C PRO A 588 46.28 0.52 7.98
N ALA A 589 47.21 -0.42 7.85
CA ALA A 589 48.61 -0.09 7.70
C ALA A 589 48.69 0.81 6.45
N ALA A 590 49.30 1.99 6.58
CA ALA A 590 49.47 2.89 5.46
C ALA A 590 50.19 2.11 4.36
N ARG A 591 49.44 1.60 3.37
CA ARG A 591 50.06 1.16 2.12
C ARG A 591 50.67 2.42 1.49
N PRO A 592 51.94 2.37 1.05
CA PRO A 592 52.50 3.48 0.30
C PRO A 592 51.56 3.75 -0.86
N THR A 593 51.13 5.01 -1.02
CA THR A 593 50.37 5.48 -2.15
C THR A 593 51.24 5.16 -3.40
N THR A 594 50.95 4.05 -4.06
CA THR A 594 51.61 3.72 -5.33
C THR A 594 51.26 4.83 -6.30
N PRO A 595 52.26 5.42 -7.01
CA PRO A 595 51.99 6.48 -7.96
C PRO A 595 50.95 6.04 -8.98
N ALA A 596 49.99 6.88 -9.28
CA ALA A 596 48.99 6.63 -10.30
C ALA A 596 49.69 6.26 -11.65
N GLY A 597 49.68 4.96 -12.00
CA GLY A 597 50.21 4.56 -13.26
C GLY A 597 50.55 3.06 -13.52
N ALA A 598 50.49 2.16 -12.49
CA ALA A 598 51.08 0.80 -12.69
C ALA A 598 50.11 -0.38 -12.62
N GLU A 599 48.92 -0.31 -12.03
CA GLU A 599 47.98 -1.45 -12.00
C GLU A 599 46.58 -1.05 -12.52
N GLN A 600 45.97 -1.92 -13.35
CA GLN A 600 44.59 -1.70 -13.78
C GLN A 600 43.65 -1.77 -12.59
N PRO A 601 42.75 -0.77 -12.41
CA PRO A 601 41.79 -0.77 -11.30
C PRO A 601 40.86 -1.99 -11.40
N MET A 602 40.47 -2.54 -10.25
CA MET A 602 39.49 -3.63 -10.17
C MET A 602 38.16 -3.21 -10.77
N LEU A 603 37.68 -2.01 -10.40
CA LEU A 603 36.48 -1.39 -10.95
C LEU A 603 36.84 0.00 -11.47
N ASP A 604 36.50 0.26 -12.77
CA ASP A 604 36.65 1.57 -13.41
C ASP A 604 35.27 2.06 -13.90
N VAL A 605 34.83 3.17 -13.33
CA VAL A 605 33.54 3.80 -13.65
C VAL A 605 33.82 5.17 -14.25
N ARG A 606 33.30 5.44 -15.44
CA ARG A 606 33.51 6.71 -16.15
C ARG A 606 32.16 7.26 -16.63
N GLU A 607 31.86 8.50 -16.24
CA GLU A 607 30.68 9.25 -16.67
C GLU A 607 29.38 8.45 -16.53
N LEU A 608 29.26 7.64 -15.49
CA LEU A 608 28.10 6.78 -15.26
C LEU A 608 26.83 7.61 -15.14
N ARG A 609 25.83 7.28 -15.95
CA ARG A 609 24.49 7.86 -15.88
C ARG A 609 23.46 6.75 -15.69
N ALA A 610 22.48 7.02 -14.84
CA ALA A 610 21.39 6.09 -14.57
C ALA A 610 20.06 6.82 -14.29
N ALA A 611 18.97 6.26 -14.82
CA ALA A 611 17.64 6.86 -14.74
C ALA A 611 16.55 5.84 -14.41
N TYR A 612 15.49 6.30 -13.74
CA TYR A 612 14.24 5.59 -13.59
C TYR A 612 13.19 6.22 -14.52
N GLY A 613 12.95 5.56 -15.66
CA GLY A 613 12.11 6.14 -16.70
C GLY A 613 12.67 7.47 -17.21
N PRO A 614 11.92 8.59 -17.18
CA PRO A 614 12.40 9.89 -17.63
C PRO A 614 13.27 10.65 -16.61
N MET A 615 13.39 10.14 -15.37
CA MET A 615 14.10 10.83 -14.28
C MET A 615 15.51 10.28 -14.14
N GLU A 616 16.51 11.07 -14.57
CA GLU A 616 17.92 10.78 -14.32
C GLU A 616 18.26 11.05 -12.86
N VAL A 617 19.00 10.14 -12.22
CA VAL A 617 19.37 10.19 -10.79
C VAL A 617 20.88 10.26 -10.61
N VAL A 618 21.65 9.63 -11.53
CA VAL A 618 23.11 9.62 -11.53
C VAL A 618 23.59 10.37 -12.77
N HIS A 619 24.35 11.44 -12.54
CA HIS A 619 24.65 12.47 -13.54
C HIS A 619 26.16 12.52 -13.90
N GLY A 620 26.71 11.45 -14.49
CA GLY A 620 28.12 11.42 -14.93
C GLY A 620 29.10 11.16 -13.77
N VAL A 621 28.85 10.14 -12.98
CA VAL A 621 29.69 9.74 -11.85
C VAL A 621 30.93 8.97 -12.37
N SER A 622 32.13 9.38 -11.93
CA SER A 622 33.39 8.77 -12.28
C SER A 622 34.22 8.44 -11.04
N PHE A 623 34.63 7.17 -10.89
CA PHE A 623 35.47 6.72 -9.77
C PHE A 623 36.14 5.37 -10.08
N GLN A 624 37.14 5.02 -9.26
CA GLN A 624 37.89 3.77 -9.39
C GLN A 624 38.03 3.09 -8.05
N VAL A 625 38.04 1.75 -8.06
CA VAL A 625 38.30 0.90 -6.88
C VAL A 625 39.46 -0.01 -7.20
N GLN A 626 40.51 0.01 -6.37
CA GLN A 626 41.66 -0.86 -6.55
C GLN A 626 41.43 -2.25 -5.98
N ARG A 627 42.22 -3.23 -6.38
CA ARG A 627 42.11 -4.61 -5.87
C ARG A 627 42.46 -4.65 -4.39
N GLY A 628 41.57 -5.27 -3.56
CA GLY A 628 41.78 -5.41 -2.12
C GLY A 628 41.60 -4.09 -1.36
N GLU A 629 40.91 -3.10 -1.96
CA GLU A 629 40.60 -1.79 -1.37
C GLU A 629 39.18 -1.79 -0.81
N ILE A 630 38.97 -1.08 0.31
CA ILE A 630 37.65 -0.62 0.72
C ILE A 630 37.49 0.80 0.18
N ALA A 631 36.65 0.97 -0.83
CA ALA A 631 36.18 2.27 -1.28
C ALA A 631 34.80 2.58 -0.69
N VAL A 632 34.60 3.82 -0.27
CA VAL A 632 33.33 4.24 0.32
C VAL A 632 32.74 5.40 -0.49
N ILE A 633 31.44 5.30 -0.82
CA ILE A 633 30.66 6.42 -1.35
C ILE A 633 29.75 6.93 -0.24
N ILE A 634 29.98 8.15 0.20
CA ILE A 634 29.20 8.82 1.22
C ILE A 634 28.33 9.93 0.61
N GLY A 635 27.20 10.23 1.22
CA GLY A 635 26.28 11.27 0.72
C GLY A 635 24.96 11.26 1.45
N ALA A 636 24.23 12.35 1.38
CA ALA A 636 22.90 12.48 1.97
C ALA A 636 21.89 11.52 1.30
N ASN A 637 20.75 11.33 1.95
CA ASN A 637 19.66 10.55 1.36
C ASN A 637 19.16 11.23 0.07
N GLY A 638 18.94 10.42 -0.96
CA GLY A 638 18.57 10.93 -2.29
C GLY A 638 19.75 11.39 -3.16
N ALA A 639 21.00 11.33 -2.68
CA ALA A 639 22.17 11.73 -3.47
C ALA A 639 22.47 10.80 -4.68
N GLY A 640 21.82 9.63 -4.77
CA GLY A 640 22.03 8.67 -5.87
C GLY A 640 22.91 7.47 -5.50
N LYS A 641 23.27 7.29 -4.24
CA LYS A 641 24.16 6.23 -3.72
C LYS A 641 23.69 4.81 -4.10
N SER A 642 22.50 4.42 -3.61
CA SER A 642 21.92 3.10 -3.88
C SER A 642 21.64 2.88 -5.38
N THR A 643 21.30 3.95 -6.12
CA THR A 643 21.12 3.88 -7.59
C THR A 643 22.44 3.54 -8.27
N THR A 644 23.55 4.15 -7.83
CA THR A 644 24.89 3.82 -8.34
C THR A 644 25.23 2.35 -8.11
N LEU A 645 25.04 1.82 -6.88
CA LEU A 645 25.29 0.39 -6.60
C LEU A 645 24.39 -0.54 -7.40
N LYS A 646 23.08 -0.24 -7.47
CA LYS A 646 22.12 -1.03 -8.25
C LYS A 646 22.45 -1.03 -9.74
N THR A 647 22.99 0.07 -10.26
CA THR A 647 23.47 0.17 -11.65
C THR A 647 24.71 -0.70 -11.85
N LEU A 648 25.67 -0.70 -10.91
CA LEU A 648 26.84 -1.57 -10.94
C LEU A 648 26.47 -3.05 -10.83
N ALA A 649 25.46 -3.39 -10.05
CA ALA A 649 24.94 -4.75 -9.94
C ALA A 649 24.09 -5.19 -11.16
N GLY A 650 23.71 -4.26 -12.05
CA GLY A 650 22.89 -4.54 -13.23
C GLY A 650 21.40 -4.65 -12.96
N LEU A 651 20.93 -4.12 -11.82
CA LEU A 651 19.51 -4.04 -11.43
C LEU A 651 18.84 -2.79 -12.01
N VAL A 652 19.61 -1.72 -12.24
CA VAL A 652 19.18 -0.51 -12.92
C VAL A 652 19.96 -0.39 -14.22
N PRO A 653 19.33 -0.13 -15.37
CA PRO A 653 20.03 0.01 -16.61
C PRO A 653 20.92 1.26 -16.64
N THR A 654 22.10 1.14 -17.22
CA THR A 654 23.00 2.26 -17.49
C THR A 654 22.42 3.07 -18.65
N SER A 655 22.19 4.37 -18.46
CA SER A 655 21.72 5.28 -19.51
C SER A 655 22.86 5.98 -20.24
N GLY A 656 24.10 5.94 -19.70
CA GLY A 656 25.29 6.50 -20.31
C GLY A 656 26.54 6.20 -19.49
N GLY A 657 27.71 6.42 -20.10
CA GLY A 657 29.01 6.18 -19.49
C GLY A 657 29.54 4.74 -19.68
N ALA A 658 30.64 4.42 -19.02
CA ALA A 658 31.31 3.12 -19.08
C ALA A 658 31.54 2.56 -17.68
N VAL A 659 31.39 1.24 -17.53
CA VAL A 659 31.65 0.50 -16.30
C VAL A 659 32.47 -0.73 -16.64
N ARG A 660 33.67 -0.84 -16.11
CA ARG A 660 34.57 -1.98 -16.37
C ARG A 660 34.99 -2.64 -15.08
N LEU A 661 34.93 -3.97 -15.05
CA LEU A 661 35.46 -4.80 -13.97
C LEU A 661 36.68 -5.55 -14.53
N GLU A 662 37.86 -5.32 -13.98
CA GLU A 662 39.13 -5.88 -14.48
C GLU A 662 39.31 -5.72 -16.03
N GLY A 663 38.92 -4.53 -16.52
CA GLY A 663 38.96 -4.24 -17.96
C GLY A 663 37.77 -4.74 -18.79
N GLN A 664 36.93 -5.63 -18.24
CA GLN A 664 35.77 -6.19 -18.91
C GLN A 664 34.56 -5.24 -18.80
N ASP A 665 33.93 -4.91 -19.95
CA ASP A 665 32.77 -4.02 -19.98
C ASP A 665 31.53 -4.70 -19.42
N LEU A 666 30.86 -3.98 -18.49
CA LEU A 666 29.61 -4.40 -17.82
C LEU A 666 28.36 -3.76 -18.42
N VAL A 667 28.49 -2.75 -19.29
CA VAL A 667 27.35 -2.05 -19.87
C VAL A 667 26.51 -3.03 -20.69
N GLY A 668 25.18 -3.02 -20.49
CA GLY A 668 24.23 -3.94 -21.14
C GLY A 668 24.24 -5.38 -20.60
N ARG A 669 25.14 -5.73 -19.67
CA ARG A 669 25.17 -7.07 -19.07
C ARG A 669 24.12 -7.17 -17.95
N PRO A 670 23.23 -8.19 -17.95
CA PRO A 670 22.19 -8.34 -16.93
C PRO A 670 22.77 -8.75 -15.56
N ALA A 671 22.01 -8.50 -14.48
CA ALA A 671 22.46 -8.73 -13.10
C ALA A 671 22.95 -10.18 -12.85
N HIS A 672 22.27 -11.20 -13.36
CA HIS A 672 22.67 -12.61 -13.20
C HIS A 672 24.02 -12.92 -13.87
N TRP A 673 24.33 -12.25 -14.96
CA TRP A 673 25.63 -12.38 -15.63
C TRP A 673 26.73 -11.77 -14.76
N ARG A 674 26.51 -10.55 -14.21
CA ARG A 674 27.47 -9.85 -13.34
C ARG A 674 27.73 -10.64 -12.06
N ALA A 675 26.67 -11.22 -11.45
CA ALA A 675 26.80 -12.09 -10.29
C ALA A 675 27.70 -13.31 -10.55
N ARG A 676 27.59 -13.97 -11.74
CA ARG A 676 28.46 -15.08 -12.15
C ARG A 676 29.88 -14.66 -12.43
N HIS A 677 30.12 -13.37 -12.71
CA HIS A 677 31.45 -12.83 -12.99
C HIS A 677 32.09 -12.14 -11.78
N GLY A 678 31.59 -12.39 -10.59
CA GLY A 678 32.24 -12.04 -9.34
C GLY A 678 31.79 -10.72 -8.70
N ILE A 679 30.62 -10.20 -9.06
CA ILE A 679 29.99 -9.06 -8.36
C ILE A 679 28.87 -9.59 -7.46
N ALA A 680 28.94 -9.34 -6.16
CA ALA A 680 27.83 -9.60 -5.25
C ALA A 680 27.33 -8.29 -4.63
N LEU A 681 26.03 -8.21 -4.38
CA LEU A 681 25.38 -7.07 -3.74
C LEU A 681 24.72 -7.50 -2.42
N VAL A 682 25.04 -6.80 -1.35
CA VAL A 682 24.28 -6.78 -0.10
C VAL A 682 23.35 -5.57 -0.20
N PRO A 683 22.05 -5.77 -0.47
CA PRO A 683 21.13 -4.66 -0.68
C PRO A 683 20.71 -3.99 0.64
N GLU A 684 20.25 -2.75 0.54
CA GLU A 684 19.56 -2.06 1.62
C GLU A 684 18.37 -2.89 2.13
N GLY A 685 18.12 -2.91 3.43
CA GLY A 685 17.04 -3.69 4.03
C GLY A 685 17.29 -5.19 4.09
N ARG A 686 18.57 -5.64 3.86
CA ARG A 686 19.07 -7.01 4.03
C ARG A 686 18.51 -8.02 3.04
N LEU A 687 17.22 -7.96 2.71
CA LEU A 687 16.48 -8.84 1.78
C LEU A 687 16.84 -10.33 1.95
N ILE A 688 16.89 -10.80 3.19
CA ILE A 688 17.01 -12.23 3.52
C ILE A 688 15.71 -12.96 3.16
N PHE A 689 15.74 -14.28 3.06
CA PHE A 689 14.55 -15.10 2.93
C PHE A 689 14.03 -15.45 4.33
N PRO A 690 13.02 -14.73 4.86
CA PRO A 690 12.65 -14.80 6.28
C PRO A 690 12.09 -16.15 6.70
N ASP A 691 11.38 -16.85 5.83
CA ASP A 691 10.76 -18.15 6.08
C ASP A 691 11.75 -19.33 5.93
N GLN A 692 12.94 -19.06 5.38
CA GLN A 692 13.99 -20.06 5.23
C GLN A 692 14.94 -20.03 6.44
N THR A 693 15.59 -21.17 6.72
CA THR A 693 16.58 -21.23 7.79
C THR A 693 17.83 -20.40 7.44
N VAL A 694 18.66 -20.09 8.44
CA VAL A 694 19.99 -19.48 8.25
C VAL A 694 20.81 -20.31 7.26
N LEU A 695 20.85 -21.62 7.45
CA LEU A 695 21.59 -22.56 6.59
C LEU A 695 21.09 -22.52 5.13
N ASP A 696 19.77 -22.48 4.93
CA ASP A 696 19.19 -22.44 3.57
C ASP A 696 19.46 -21.10 2.89
N ASN A 697 19.42 -19.98 3.64
CA ASN A 697 19.87 -18.69 3.12
C ASN A 697 21.32 -18.73 2.61
N LEU A 698 22.23 -19.36 3.35
CA LEU A 698 23.63 -19.54 2.93
C LEU A 698 23.73 -20.40 1.68
N ARG A 699 23.02 -21.52 1.60
CA ARG A 699 22.98 -22.40 0.42
C ARG A 699 22.50 -21.65 -0.82
N LEU A 700 21.45 -20.83 -0.69
CA LEU A 700 20.92 -20.02 -1.77
C LEU A 700 21.94 -18.98 -2.28
N GLY A 701 22.82 -18.47 -1.42
CA GLY A 701 23.92 -17.58 -1.81
C GLY A 701 24.91 -18.22 -2.80
N ALA A 702 25.07 -19.54 -2.74
CA ALA A 702 25.95 -20.29 -3.65
C ALA A 702 25.32 -20.62 -5.02
N TYR A 703 24.02 -20.35 -5.23
CA TYR A 703 23.25 -20.77 -6.41
C TYR A 703 23.83 -20.25 -7.74
N ALA A 704 24.39 -19.06 -7.75
CA ALA A 704 24.88 -18.42 -8.98
C ALA A 704 26.20 -19.05 -9.50
N ARG A 705 26.94 -19.77 -8.67
CA ARG A 705 28.25 -20.30 -9.04
C ARG A 705 28.18 -21.73 -9.58
N ARG A 706 29.20 -22.11 -10.40
CA ARG A 706 29.42 -23.47 -10.86
C ARG A 706 30.60 -24.03 -10.08
N GLY A 707 30.47 -25.23 -9.50
CA GLY A 707 31.56 -25.93 -8.80
C GLY A 707 31.14 -26.39 -7.38
N GLY A 708 31.93 -27.32 -6.80
CA GLY A 708 31.75 -27.89 -5.48
C GLY A 708 32.23 -26.98 -4.33
N GLY A 709 32.29 -27.52 -3.11
CA GLY A 709 32.84 -26.84 -1.94
C GLY A 709 31.84 -25.91 -1.22
N VAL A 710 30.53 -26.15 -1.40
CA VAL A 710 29.49 -25.34 -0.71
C VAL A 710 29.52 -25.59 0.80
N ALA A 711 29.76 -26.83 1.23
CA ALA A 711 29.84 -27.16 2.66
C ALA A 711 31.02 -26.46 3.35
N GLU A 712 32.20 -26.46 2.69
CA GLU A 712 33.39 -25.77 3.20
C GLU A 712 33.20 -24.25 3.26
N ASP A 713 32.49 -23.67 2.30
CA ASP A 713 32.20 -22.24 2.31
C ASP A 713 31.19 -21.89 3.43
N ILE A 714 30.22 -22.75 3.69
CA ILE A 714 29.29 -22.57 4.83
C ILE A 714 30.08 -22.59 6.14
N GLU A 715 31.01 -23.56 6.32
CA GLU A 715 31.86 -23.62 7.48
C GLU A 715 32.69 -22.34 7.67
N ARG A 716 33.29 -21.82 6.57
CA ARG A 716 33.99 -20.53 6.60
C ARG A 716 33.09 -19.35 7.00
N GLN A 717 31.80 -19.34 6.56
CA GLN A 717 30.88 -18.31 7.02
C GLN A 717 30.54 -18.45 8.52
N PHE A 718 30.44 -19.67 9.02
CA PHE A 718 30.23 -19.94 10.46
C PHE A 718 31.45 -19.59 11.31
N GLU A 719 32.67 -19.73 10.77
CA GLU A 719 33.89 -19.25 11.43
C GLU A 719 33.94 -17.73 11.50
N ARG A 720 33.54 -17.04 10.43
CA ARG A 720 33.48 -15.56 10.38
C ARG A 720 32.37 -14.98 11.24
N PHE A 721 31.23 -15.67 11.31
CA PHE A 721 30.03 -15.24 12.04
C PHE A 721 29.52 -16.39 12.94
N PRO A 722 30.14 -16.64 14.10
CA PRO A 722 29.81 -17.78 14.98
C PRO A 722 28.34 -17.86 15.37
N ILE A 723 27.68 -16.70 15.55
CA ILE A 723 26.26 -16.62 15.91
C ILE A 723 25.36 -17.30 14.87
N LEU A 724 25.75 -17.29 13.58
CA LEU A 724 24.98 -17.95 12.53
C LEU A 724 25.07 -19.48 12.64
N ARG A 725 26.17 -20.02 13.17
CA ARG A 725 26.30 -21.45 13.45
C ARG A 725 25.33 -21.90 14.55
N GLU A 726 25.27 -21.15 15.64
CA GLU A 726 24.36 -21.45 16.76
C GLU A 726 22.90 -21.47 16.31
N ARG A 727 22.55 -20.61 15.36
CA ARG A 727 21.18 -20.40 14.87
C ARG A 727 20.92 -20.99 13.48
N GLN A 728 21.75 -21.93 13.00
CA GLN A 728 21.70 -22.43 11.63
C GLN A 728 20.34 -23.00 11.18
N ARG A 729 19.56 -23.57 12.13
CA ARG A 729 18.22 -24.15 11.88
C ARG A 729 17.08 -23.18 12.15
N GLN A 730 17.37 -21.98 12.66
CA GLN A 730 16.36 -20.99 12.99
C GLN A 730 15.88 -20.28 11.70
N PRO A 731 14.55 -19.98 11.55
CA PRO A 731 14.06 -19.15 10.48
C PRO A 731 14.70 -17.76 10.51
N ALA A 732 15.21 -17.30 9.37
CA ALA A 732 16.00 -16.07 9.30
C ALA A 732 15.21 -14.81 9.70
N GLY A 733 13.89 -14.82 9.50
CA GLY A 733 13.02 -13.71 9.89
C GLY A 733 12.94 -13.47 11.39
N THR A 734 13.33 -14.45 12.23
CA THR A 734 13.30 -14.37 13.68
C THR A 734 14.63 -13.91 14.30
N LEU A 735 15.66 -13.68 13.49
CA LEU A 735 16.94 -13.14 13.91
C LEU A 735 16.83 -11.65 14.26
N SER A 736 17.71 -11.18 15.15
CA SER A 736 17.89 -9.74 15.41
C SER A 736 18.38 -9.00 14.15
N GLY A 737 18.21 -7.69 14.10
CA GLY A 737 18.63 -6.89 12.96
C GLY A 737 20.11 -7.02 12.59
N GLY A 738 21.00 -7.12 13.58
CA GLY A 738 22.44 -7.33 13.36
C GLY A 738 22.75 -8.72 12.81
N GLU A 739 22.12 -9.75 13.36
CA GLU A 739 22.29 -11.13 12.89
C GLU A 739 21.76 -11.31 11.46
N GLN A 740 20.66 -10.65 11.11
CA GLN A 740 20.16 -10.60 9.74
C GLN A 740 21.14 -9.93 8.77
N GLN A 741 21.83 -8.86 9.24
CA GLN A 741 22.85 -8.18 8.44
C GLN A 741 24.07 -9.07 8.23
N MET A 742 24.53 -9.74 9.27
CA MET A 742 25.61 -10.73 9.18
C MET A 742 25.24 -11.86 8.23
N LEU A 743 24.01 -12.36 8.29
CA LEU A 743 23.51 -13.38 7.37
C LEU A 743 23.45 -12.87 5.91
N ALA A 744 23.03 -11.63 5.67
CA ALA A 744 23.00 -11.04 4.33
C ALA A 744 24.41 -10.92 3.71
N ILE A 745 25.39 -10.51 4.52
CA ILE A 745 26.80 -10.46 4.11
C ILE A 745 27.32 -11.88 3.86
N ALA A 746 27.14 -12.82 4.79
CA ALA A 746 27.57 -14.20 4.66
C ALA A 746 26.97 -14.89 3.43
N ARG A 747 25.66 -14.68 3.17
CA ARG A 747 25.00 -15.18 1.97
C ARG A 747 25.62 -14.64 0.68
N SER A 748 25.97 -13.35 0.64
CA SER A 748 26.63 -12.74 -0.53
C SER A 748 28.04 -13.27 -0.76
N LEU A 749 28.77 -13.60 0.33
CA LEU A 749 30.10 -14.21 0.28
C LEU A 749 30.09 -15.66 -0.24
N MET A 750 28.96 -16.38 -0.12
CA MET A 750 28.81 -17.74 -0.66
C MET A 750 28.98 -17.79 -2.19
N ALA A 751 28.77 -16.66 -2.89
CA ALA A 751 29.02 -16.54 -4.31
C ALA A 751 30.51 -16.45 -4.65
N ARG A 752 31.44 -16.37 -3.69
CA ARG A 752 32.89 -16.10 -3.83
C ARG A 752 33.12 -14.87 -4.71
N PRO A 753 32.60 -13.69 -4.34
CA PRO A 753 32.70 -12.49 -5.16
C PRO A 753 34.16 -12.00 -5.22
N ARG A 754 34.52 -11.31 -6.32
CA ARG A 754 35.74 -10.52 -6.45
C ARG A 754 35.51 -9.08 -5.94
N LEU A 755 34.29 -8.58 -6.15
CA LEU A 755 33.85 -7.27 -5.73
C LEU A 755 32.54 -7.43 -4.93
N LEU A 756 32.52 -7.00 -3.67
CA LEU A 756 31.35 -6.98 -2.83
C LEU A 756 30.83 -5.54 -2.74
N LEU A 757 29.59 -5.35 -3.15
CA LEU A 757 28.87 -4.09 -3.09
C LEU A 757 27.96 -4.12 -1.84
N LEU A 758 28.01 -3.11 -0.98
CA LEU A 758 27.20 -3.01 0.24
C LEU A 758 26.43 -1.69 0.27
N ASP A 759 25.11 -1.80 0.33
CA ASP A 759 24.18 -0.67 0.36
C ASP A 759 23.70 -0.43 1.80
N GLU A 760 24.23 0.62 2.44
CA GLU A 760 23.93 1.05 3.81
C GLU A 760 23.94 -0.09 4.84
N PRO A 761 25.06 -0.83 4.97
CA PRO A 761 25.12 -2.00 5.85
C PRO A 761 24.93 -1.69 7.34
N SER A 762 25.09 -0.44 7.76
CA SER A 762 24.88 0.01 9.14
C SER A 762 23.43 0.43 9.44
N LEU A 763 22.59 0.57 8.41
CA LEU A 763 21.25 1.13 8.55
C LEU A 763 20.38 0.30 9.53
N GLY A 764 19.83 0.98 10.54
CA GLY A 764 18.92 0.37 11.50
C GLY A 764 19.58 -0.59 12.49
N LEU A 765 20.89 -0.52 12.67
CA LEU A 765 21.63 -1.28 13.65
C LEU A 765 21.98 -0.46 14.91
N ALA A 766 22.04 -1.13 16.05
CA ALA A 766 22.57 -0.53 17.27
C ALA A 766 24.08 -0.24 17.12
N PRO A 767 24.64 0.80 17.77
CA PRO A 767 26.04 1.23 17.61
C PRO A 767 27.07 0.11 17.78
N ARG A 768 26.86 -0.80 18.72
CA ARG A 768 27.73 -1.96 18.93
C ARG A 768 27.74 -2.90 17.70
N LEU A 769 26.58 -3.18 17.14
CA LEU A 769 26.45 -4.03 15.96
C LEU A 769 27.03 -3.36 14.70
N VAL A 770 26.95 -2.03 14.61
CA VAL A 770 27.63 -1.25 13.55
C VAL A 770 29.14 -1.50 13.61
N ALA A 771 29.73 -1.39 14.80
CA ALA A 771 31.16 -1.65 14.99
C ALA A 771 31.53 -3.10 14.62
N GLU A 772 30.73 -4.08 15.00
CA GLU A 772 30.93 -5.50 14.66
C GLU A 772 30.87 -5.73 13.13
N VAL A 773 29.90 -5.12 12.44
CA VAL A 773 29.79 -5.20 10.97
C VAL A 773 31.00 -4.58 10.29
N PHE A 774 31.40 -3.35 10.66
CA PHE A 774 32.56 -2.69 10.08
C PHE A 774 33.87 -3.44 10.39
N ALA A 775 34.04 -4.02 11.57
CA ALA A 775 35.16 -4.87 11.89
C ALA A 775 35.19 -6.14 10.99
N ALA A 776 34.02 -6.72 10.71
CA ALA A 776 33.95 -7.86 9.77
C ALA A 776 34.34 -7.44 8.34
N LEU A 777 33.92 -6.26 7.86
CA LEU A 777 34.32 -5.74 6.55
C LEU A 777 35.83 -5.48 6.46
N ALA A 778 36.43 -4.94 7.52
CA ALA A 778 37.88 -4.73 7.59
C ALA A 778 38.66 -6.08 7.51
N ARG A 779 38.19 -7.14 8.17
CA ARG A 779 38.77 -8.49 8.06
C ARG A 779 38.65 -9.05 6.64
N LEU A 780 37.48 -8.89 5.98
CA LEU A 780 37.30 -9.34 4.59
C LEU A 780 38.27 -8.67 3.63
N ARG A 781 38.58 -7.37 3.85
CA ARG A 781 39.64 -6.66 3.10
C ARG A 781 41.02 -7.30 3.33
N GLU A 782 41.36 -7.66 4.56
CA GLU A 782 42.64 -8.32 4.87
C GLU A 782 42.77 -9.68 4.20
N GLU A 783 41.63 -10.38 4.01
CA GLU A 783 41.57 -11.61 3.21
C GLU A 783 41.71 -11.35 1.70
N GLY A 784 41.86 -10.09 1.26
CA GLY A 784 42.07 -9.68 -0.13
C GLY A 784 40.79 -9.38 -0.91
N LEU A 785 39.62 -9.35 -0.27
CA LEU A 785 38.36 -9.00 -0.94
C LEU A 785 38.31 -7.49 -1.23
N THR A 786 37.83 -7.12 -2.41
CA THR A 786 37.54 -5.72 -2.78
C THR A 786 36.14 -5.37 -2.38
N LEU A 787 35.95 -4.23 -1.71
CA LEU A 787 34.65 -3.79 -1.22
C LEU A 787 34.35 -2.37 -1.72
N LEU A 788 33.10 -2.17 -2.14
CA LEU A 788 32.53 -0.84 -2.37
C LEU A 788 31.33 -0.67 -1.42
N VAL A 789 31.46 0.20 -0.47
CA VAL A 789 30.45 0.45 0.56
C VAL A 789 29.79 1.78 0.29
N VAL A 790 28.48 1.82 0.34
CA VAL A 790 27.69 3.05 0.32
C VAL A 790 27.13 3.26 1.70
N GLU A 791 27.34 4.44 2.29
CA GLU A 791 26.94 4.72 3.66
C GLU A 791 26.43 6.15 3.84
N GLN A 792 25.59 6.30 4.85
CA GLN A 792 25.18 7.59 5.39
C GLN A 792 26.04 7.99 6.59
N MET A 793 26.50 7.03 7.39
CA MET A 793 27.38 7.25 8.54
C MET A 793 28.82 7.46 8.08
N ALA A 794 29.15 8.67 7.62
CA ALA A 794 30.41 8.99 6.97
C ALA A 794 31.64 8.67 7.85
N GLU A 795 31.61 9.04 9.14
CA GLU A 795 32.76 8.86 10.05
C GLU A 795 33.14 7.39 10.19
N ALA A 796 32.18 6.54 10.57
CA ALA A 796 32.44 5.10 10.80
C ALA A 796 32.85 4.36 9.51
N ALA A 797 32.32 4.77 8.37
CA ALA A 797 32.67 4.18 7.09
C ALA A 797 34.06 4.58 6.61
N LEU A 798 34.45 5.86 6.78
CA LEU A 798 35.77 6.36 6.41
C LEU A 798 36.86 5.86 7.34
N GLU A 799 36.57 5.51 8.60
CA GLU A 799 37.56 4.92 9.52
C GLU A 799 38.15 3.59 9.01
N ILE A 800 37.34 2.78 8.31
CA ILE A 800 37.78 1.48 7.75
C ILE A 800 38.19 1.55 6.29
N ALA A 801 37.89 2.66 5.60
CA ALA A 801 38.11 2.83 4.17
C ALA A 801 39.56 3.23 3.84
N ASP A 802 40.00 2.86 2.64
CA ASP A 802 41.21 3.36 2.02
C ASP A 802 40.96 4.65 1.25
N ARG A 803 39.80 4.75 0.58
CA ARG A 803 39.42 5.86 -0.28
C ARG A 803 37.93 6.21 -0.10
N GLY A 804 37.62 7.50 -0.16
CA GLY A 804 36.25 8.00 -0.08
C GLY A 804 35.85 8.83 -1.30
N TYR A 805 34.56 8.81 -1.59
CA TYR A 805 33.89 9.61 -2.63
C TYR A 805 32.66 10.25 -2.03
N VAL A 806 32.53 11.58 -2.11
CA VAL A 806 31.35 12.31 -1.62
C VAL A 806 30.41 12.54 -2.78
N LEU A 807 29.22 11.97 -2.69
CA LEU A 807 28.18 12.06 -3.71
C LEU A 807 27.10 13.08 -3.28
N GLU A 808 26.86 14.08 -4.12
CA GLU A 808 25.79 15.05 -3.93
C GLU A 808 25.01 15.21 -5.24
N ARG A 809 23.68 15.08 -5.16
CA ARG A 809 22.76 15.26 -6.31
C ARG A 809 23.22 14.51 -7.58
N GLY A 810 23.61 13.26 -7.41
CA GLY A 810 24.02 12.40 -8.52
C GLY A 810 25.41 12.70 -9.10
N ARG A 811 26.26 13.50 -8.44
CA ARG A 811 27.62 13.86 -8.87
C ARG A 811 28.61 13.66 -7.73
N ILE A 812 29.83 13.22 -8.05
CA ILE A 812 30.93 13.23 -7.08
C ILE A 812 31.46 14.65 -6.96
N VAL A 813 31.41 15.20 -5.73
CA VAL A 813 31.85 16.58 -5.43
C VAL A 813 33.23 16.60 -4.77
N LEU A 814 33.60 15.53 -4.04
CA LEU A 814 34.92 15.37 -3.41
C LEU A 814 35.37 13.92 -3.53
N SER A 815 36.67 13.70 -3.65
CA SER A 815 37.29 12.37 -3.62
C SER A 815 38.71 12.47 -3.06
N GLY A 816 39.14 11.44 -2.33
CA GLY A 816 40.47 11.43 -1.75
C GLY A 816 40.73 10.22 -0.88
N GLY A 817 41.87 10.21 -0.21
CA GLY A 817 42.19 9.25 0.85
C GLY A 817 41.15 9.39 1.99
N ALA A 818 40.70 8.29 2.57
CA ALA A 818 39.67 8.34 3.61
C ALA A 818 40.05 9.21 4.82
N ARG A 819 41.35 9.21 5.21
CA ARG A 819 41.89 10.05 6.29
C ARG A 819 41.82 11.55 5.97
N ASP A 820 42.10 11.91 4.70
CA ASP A 820 42.06 13.31 4.27
C ASP A 820 40.60 13.82 4.29
N LEU A 821 39.66 12.98 3.88
CA LEU A 821 38.23 13.32 3.91
C LEU A 821 37.65 13.40 5.34
N LEU A 822 38.16 12.61 6.30
CA LEU A 822 37.78 12.70 7.71
C LEU A 822 38.17 14.03 8.34
N SER A 823 39.26 14.62 7.87
CA SER A 823 39.77 15.93 8.36
C SER A 823 39.24 17.13 7.57
N ASP A 824 38.52 16.90 6.45
CA ASP A 824 38.00 18.00 5.62
C ASP A 824 36.74 18.63 6.24
N GLU A 825 36.81 19.91 6.63
CA GLU A 825 35.66 20.63 7.19
C GLU A 825 34.43 20.63 6.27
N ARG A 826 34.60 20.49 4.94
CA ARG A 826 33.50 20.48 3.99
C ARG A 826 32.69 19.21 4.13
N VAL A 827 33.34 18.07 4.39
CA VAL A 827 32.69 16.80 4.71
C VAL A 827 31.97 16.91 6.05
N ALA A 828 32.63 17.48 7.07
CA ALA A 828 32.03 17.68 8.38
C ALA A 828 30.78 18.58 8.29
N ARG A 829 30.83 19.69 7.55
CA ARG A 829 29.67 20.59 7.35
C ARG A 829 28.53 19.96 6.56
N ALA A 830 28.81 19.12 5.57
CA ALA A 830 27.79 18.44 4.79
C ALA A 830 27.02 17.38 5.59
N TYR A 831 27.63 16.81 6.63
CA TYR A 831 27.10 15.68 7.38
C TYR A 831 26.71 15.97 8.84
N LEU A 832 27.39 16.93 9.51
CA LEU A 832 27.12 17.26 10.91
C LEU A 832 26.05 18.34 11.08
N GLY A 833 25.51 18.87 9.98
CA GLY A 833 24.53 19.96 10.00
C GLY A 833 25.15 21.30 10.36
N GLN A 834 24.78 22.38 9.67
CA GLN A 834 25.11 23.73 10.09
C GLN A 834 24.43 24.01 11.44
N VAL A 835 25.21 24.15 12.50
CA VAL A 835 24.79 24.89 13.68
C VAL A 835 24.68 26.35 13.25
N ARG A 836 23.56 26.73 12.65
CA ARG A 836 23.18 28.14 12.56
C ARG A 836 22.68 28.56 13.93
N SER A 837 23.54 29.21 14.70
CA SER A 837 23.07 30.08 15.76
C SER A 837 22.13 31.13 15.14
N VAL A 838 20.86 31.05 15.44
CA VAL A 838 19.91 32.14 15.26
C VAL A 838 20.23 33.17 16.34
N ALA A 839 21.30 33.93 16.14
CA ALA A 839 21.55 35.16 16.87
C ALA A 839 21.29 36.32 15.89
N GLY A 840 20.23 37.07 16.14
CA GLY A 840 19.94 38.28 15.38
C GLY A 840 18.49 38.69 15.39
N SER A 841 17.91 39.02 16.55
CA SER A 841 16.78 39.95 16.61
C SER A 841 17.36 41.35 16.49
N PRO A 842 16.95 42.22 15.55
CA PRO A 842 17.11 43.63 15.69
C PRO A 842 15.99 44.19 16.57
N SER A 843 16.38 45.05 17.49
CA SER A 843 15.62 45.93 18.36
C SER A 843 14.49 46.70 17.67
#